data_06879251ab5bf07a1234ec2bc4f568ed
#
_entry.id   06879251ab5bf07a1234ec2bc4f568ed
#
_cell.length_a   1.000
_cell.length_b   1.000
_cell.length_c   1.000
_cell.angle_alpha   90.00
_cell.angle_beta   90.00
_cell.angle_gamma   90.00
#
_symmetry.space_group_name_H-M   'P 1'
#
loop_
_entity.id
_entity.type
_entity.pdbx_description
1 polymer ?
#
loop_
_entity_poly.entity_id
_entity_poly.type
_entity_poly.pdbx_seq_one_letter_code
_entity_poly.pdbx_strand_id
1 'polypeptide(L)'
;DSSFRRNQLLQTEIKIWRQSQTTQKIVVAGSTAAFPLLKKLVKTVAELPNGEVWLYGLDNYLEDSAWEQIDENHPQFELKELLDYLNLNRADICCLPNNAFTPRERLVSEIMRPAASSAEWRKLSSYPLPDEAFSGLKLISCSDIRQEAQAIALLMRQTLETPAKTAALVTMDRNLARRVVSELKRWNIVADDSAGQPLSLTPIGVYLRLLINVLENDFSQVSLLSLLKHPFTSCGQKSSVFNQNVRSLELSWRKKENLSAQQTDFVSKIKECLQPLAELYSQPVVNFKELFICHIKTAERLADTDIKTGEKIIWKNDSGTAAAKFVNELLQKSELLENINARDYLPLLECMLMEQNVRVRFGMHPRIKILGPIEARLTQFDVTIIGEANEGVWPKLPSADMWMSRPMKKDFGFPLPERSIGVMAADFAHLLNAKDVYLTRAERVDGTPTNKSRWWLRLETVLAANFGENKEKYAYLQDGKYALWAKYWERAAVLKKIIAPRPCPPVAMRPRKLSAVNFEMLMRDPYSIYAKYILGLYPLQNLDENLAFRDYGNIVHAVIEKFNNKYNTGAYPADAEEQLLKIGEHEFAAQNISADIKAFWWPRFVKTINWLTAIEKNYRSEVAFVHNEIEGSLCFDSSGGKFTITAKADRIDETKDGRLNILDYKTGRVRNVKEVETGVAPQLPIEGLIAEHGGFPDIPAKKVE
;
A
#
# COMPACT_ATOMS: atom_id res chain seq x y z
N ASP A 1 -30.60 -1.75 -17.15
CA ASP A 1 -29.97 -0.57 -16.52
C ASP A 1 -30.88 -0.04 -15.41
N SER A 2 -30.35 0.01 -14.17
CA SER A 2 -31.07 0.47 -12.99
C SER A 2 -31.51 1.95 -13.11
N SER A 3 -30.71 2.77 -13.77
CA SER A 3 -30.99 4.19 -13.99
C SER A 3 -32.15 4.38 -14.98
N PHE A 4 -32.19 3.57 -16.04
CA PHE A 4 -33.29 3.58 -16.99
C PHE A 4 -34.60 3.18 -16.30
N ARG A 5 -34.59 2.07 -15.54
CA ARG A 5 -35.77 1.62 -14.77
C ARG A 5 -36.26 2.68 -13.78
N ARG A 6 -35.35 3.30 -13.02
CA ARG A 6 -35.68 4.38 -12.12
C ARG A 6 -36.33 5.55 -12.85
N ASN A 7 -35.79 5.97 -13.99
CA ASN A 7 -36.32 7.08 -14.77
C ASN A 7 -37.73 6.78 -15.32
N GLN A 8 -37.97 5.54 -15.76
CA GLN A 8 -39.28 5.10 -16.21
C GLN A 8 -40.33 5.17 -15.06
N LEU A 9 -39.95 4.67 -13.86
CA LEU A 9 -40.82 4.73 -12.69
C LEU A 9 -41.15 6.18 -12.30
N LEU A 10 -40.14 7.06 -12.22
CA LEU A 10 -40.35 8.48 -11.92
C LEU A 10 -41.25 9.17 -12.96
N GLN A 11 -41.06 8.89 -14.24
CA GLN A 11 -41.93 9.44 -15.29
C GLN A 11 -43.35 8.95 -15.14
N THR A 12 -43.55 7.71 -14.79
CA THR A 12 -44.88 7.13 -14.58
C THR A 12 -45.56 7.76 -13.38
N GLU A 13 -44.90 7.89 -12.25
CA GLU A 13 -45.40 8.55 -11.04
C GLU A 13 -45.81 10.01 -11.30
N ILE A 14 -44.95 10.78 -11.98
CA ILE A 14 -45.26 12.16 -12.38
C ILE A 14 -46.56 12.24 -13.20
N LYS A 15 -46.75 11.30 -14.13
CA LYS A 15 -47.99 11.26 -14.94
C LYS A 15 -49.22 10.93 -14.10
N ILE A 16 -49.12 9.92 -13.22
CA ILE A 16 -50.18 9.51 -12.33
C ILE A 16 -50.60 10.68 -11.41
N TRP A 17 -49.64 11.33 -10.74
CA TRP A 17 -49.95 12.42 -9.81
C TRP A 17 -50.57 13.63 -10.50
N ARG A 18 -50.16 13.95 -11.72
CA ARG A 18 -50.79 15.03 -12.51
C ARG A 18 -52.22 14.70 -12.95
N GLN A 19 -52.52 13.43 -13.24
CA GLN A 19 -53.83 12.99 -13.71
C GLN A 19 -54.82 12.76 -12.58
N SER A 20 -54.34 12.18 -11.45
CA SER A 20 -55.22 11.77 -10.34
C SER A 20 -55.56 12.89 -9.36
N GLN A 21 -54.89 14.04 -9.43
CA GLN A 21 -55.02 15.13 -8.43
C GLN A 21 -55.06 14.58 -6.99
N THR A 22 -54.09 13.73 -6.68
CA THR A 22 -54.06 12.99 -5.41
C THR A 22 -54.30 13.91 -4.20
N THR A 23 -55.16 13.48 -3.30
CA THR A 23 -55.42 14.15 -2.03
C THR A 23 -54.46 13.74 -0.92
N GLN A 24 -53.60 12.77 -1.18
CA GLN A 24 -52.58 12.33 -0.23
C GLN A 24 -51.53 13.42 -0.06
N LYS A 25 -51.05 13.58 1.19
CA LYS A 25 -49.89 14.44 1.47
C LYS A 25 -48.62 13.83 0.94
N ILE A 26 -47.95 14.53 0.02
CA ILE A 26 -46.68 14.12 -0.56
C ILE A 26 -45.64 15.16 -0.17
N VAL A 27 -44.55 14.70 0.47
CA VAL A 27 -43.44 15.55 0.89
C VAL A 27 -42.17 15.09 0.20
N VAL A 28 -41.48 16.00 -0.48
CA VAL A 28 -40.11 15.79 -0.98
C VAL A 28 -39.19 16.60 -0.10
N ALA A 29 -38.27 15.90 0.61
CA ALA A 29 -37.32 16.52 1.53
C ALA A 29 -35.88 16.24 1.15
N GLY A 30 -35.00 17.21 1.33
CA GLY A 30 -33.53 17.03 1.23
C GLY A 30 -33.00 16.83 -0.16
N SER A 31 -33.76 17.04 -1.22
CA SER A 31 -33.32 16.91 -2.60
C SER A 31 -32.92 18.28 -3.17
N THR A 32 -31.72 18.32 -3.79
CA THR A 32 -31.28 19.47 -4.60
C THR A 32 -31.73 19.35 -6.07
N ALA A 33 -32.47 18.27 -6.39
CA ALA A 33 -32.96 17.99 -7.73
C ALA A 33 -31.86 18.00 -8.82
N ALA A 34 -30.74 17.30 -8.54
CA ALA A 34 -29.50 17.30 -9.32
C ALA A 34 -29.64 16.88 -10.80
N PHE A 35 -30.75 16.25 -11.21
CA PHE A 35 -30.98 15.85 -12.60
C PHE A 35 -32.40 16.27 -13.10
N PRO A 36 -32.56 16.47 -14.43
CA PRO A 36 -33.75 17.11 -14.98
C PRO A 36 -35.09 16.47 -14.61
N LEU A 37 -35.14 15.11 -14.56
CA LEU A 37 -36.37 14.40 -14.22
C LEU A 37 -36.77 14.60 -12.74
N LEU A 38 -35.78 14.73 -11.85
CA LEU A 38 -36.02 14.99 -10.44
C LEU A 38 -36.52 16.43 -10.23
N LYS A 39 -35.99 17.42 -11.00
CA LYS A 39 -36.55 18.78 -11.03
C LYS A 39 -38.04 18.80 -11.43
N LYS A 40 -38.37 17.98 -12.46
CA LYS A 40 -39.73 17.80 -12.91
C LYS A 40 -40.63 17.16 -11.84
N LEU A 41 -40.13 16.17 -11.10
CA LEU A 41 -40.84 15.57 -9.98
C LEU A 41 -41.09 16.58 -8.86
N VAL A 42 -40.05 17.33 -8.43
CA VAL A 42 -40.15 18.36 -7.41
C VAL A 42 -41.18 19.41 -7.80
N LYS A 43 -41.15 19.90 -9.04
CA LYS A 43 -42.13 20.84 -9.57
C LYS A 43 -43.54 20.26 -9.52
N THR A 44 -43.71 19.01 -9.92
CA THR A 44 -45.02 18.36 -9.87
C THR A 44 -45.57 18.28 -8.44
N VAL A 45 -44.72 17.92 -7.47
CA VAL A 45 -45.12 17.87 -6.05
C VAL A 45 -45.47 19.27 -5.52
N ALA A 46 -44.68 20.30 -5.88
CA ALA A 46 -44.93 21.67 -5.46
C ALA A 46 -46.29 22.22 -6.03
N GLU A 47 -46.72 21.70 -7.17
CA GLU A 47 -47.98 22.06 -7.81
C GLU A 47 -49.20 21.26 -7.28
N LEU A 48 -49.01 20.21 -6.46
CA LEU A 48 -50.11 19.43 -5.89
C LEU A 48 -50.78 20.16 -4.72
N PRO A 49 -52.11 19.98 -4.52
CA PRO A 49 -52.84 20.64 -3.44
C PRO A 49 -52.31 20.36 -2.03
N ASN A 50 -51.81 19.14 -1.79
CA ASN A 50 -51.22 18.68 -0.52
C ASN A 50 -49.74 18.30 -0.68
N GLY A 51 -49.05 18.87 -1.69
CA GLY A 51 -47.64 18.66 -1.93
C GLY A 51 -46.79 19.65 -1.14
N GLU A 52 -45.70 19.19 -0.57
CA GLU A 52 -44.72 20.03 0.11
C GLU A 52 -43.31 19.71 -0.38
N VAL A 53 -42.50 20.74 -0.55
CA VAL A 53 -41.08 20.60 -0.88
C VAL A 53 -40.26 21.27 0.22
N TRP A 54 -39.43 20.47 0.92
CA TRP A 54 -38.58 20.94 1.99
C TRP A 54 -37.14 21.01 1.50
N LEU A 55 -36.68 22.25 1.30
CA LEU A 55 -35.28 22.53 0.96
C LEU A 55 -34.47 22.63 2.24
N TYR A 56 -33.19 22.15 2.22
CA TYR A 56 -32.31 22.35 3.34
C TYR A 56 -31.03 23.07 2.90
N GLY A 57 -30.46 23.86 3.82
CA GLY A 57 -29.21 24.55 3.61
C GLY A 57 -29.27 25.72 2.62
N LEU A 58 -30.46 26.31 2.38
CA LEU A 58 -30.58 27.53 1.60
C LEU A 58 -29.90 28.69 2.35
N ASP A 59 -28.99 29.38 1.68
CA ASP A 59 -28.28 30.53 2.24
C ASP A 59 -29.13 31.79 2.15
N ASN A 60 -29.59 32.27 3.29
CA ASN A 60 -30.35 33.48 3.42
C ASN A 60 -29.52 34.70 3.87
N TYR A 61 -28.22 34.52 4.11
CA TYR A 61 -27.32 35.62 4.53
C TYR A 61 -26.56 36.24 3.34
N LEU A 62 -26.39 35.49 2.26
CA LEU A 62 -25.72 35.98 1.07
C LEU A 62 -26.55 37.10 0.38
N GLU A 63 -25.92 38.23 0.12
CA GLU A 63 -26.59 39.37 -0.57
C GLU A 63 -26.97 38.96 -2.00
N ASP A 64 -28.04 39.57 -2.53
CA ASP A 64 -28.55 39.26 -3.88
C ASP A 64 -27.50 39.48 -4.97
N SER A 65 -26.68 40.53 -4.83
CA SER A 65 -25.59 40.80 -5.76
C SER A 65 -24.50 39.67 -5.79
N ALA A 66 -24.27 39.02 -4.66
CA ALA A 66 -23.38 37.87 -4.57
C ALA A 66 -24.07 36.58 -5.00
N TRP A 67 -25.38 36.44 -4.74
CA TRP A 67 -26.21 35.32 -5.21
C TRP A 67 -26.21 35.21 -6.73
N GLU A 68 -26.27 36.34 -7.45
CA GLU A 68 -26.20 36.33 -8.91
C GLU A 68 -24.84 35.83 -9.45
N GLN A 69 -23.75 35.99 -8.66
CA GLN A 69 -22.40 35.59 -9.04
C GLN A 69 -22.08 34.10 -8.74
N ILE A 70 -23.05 33.35 -8.27
CA ILE A 70 -22.89 31.91 -7.97
C ILE A 70 -22.61 31.14 -9.26
N ASP A 71 -21.49 30.40 -9.26
CA ASP A 71 -21.08 29.47 -10.30
C ASP A 71 -21.20 28.00 -9.88
N GLU A 72 -20.86 27.06 -10.76
CA GLU A 72 -20.98 25.61 -10.55
C GLU A 72 -20.17 25.07 -9.35
N ASN A 73 -19.14 25.80 -8.90
CA ASN A 73 -18.32 25.43 -7.74
C ASN A 73 -18.95 25.83 -6.41
N HIS A 74 -19.99 26.62 -6.43
CA HIS A 74 -20.59 27.18 -5.23
C HIS A 74 -21.59 26.19 -4.59
N PRO A 75 -21.66 26.09 -3.24
CA PRO A 75 -22.57 25.16 -2.55
C PRO A 75 -24.06 25.39 -2.86
N GLN A 76 -24.46 26.63 -3.19
CA GLN A 76 -25.84 27.00 -3.47
C GLN A 76 -26.24 26.85 -4.95
N PHE A 77 -25.32 26.43 -5.83
CA PHE A 77 -25.59 26.37 -7.27
C PHE A 77 -26.79 25.49 -7.63
N GLU A 78 -26.85 24.28 -7.06
CA GLU A 78 -27.97 23.36 -7.34
C GLU A 78 -29.30 23.90 -6.82
N LEU A 79 -29.33 24.58 -5.66
CA LEU A 79 -30.52 25.21 -5.13
C LEU A 79 -30.92 26.40 -5.97
N LYS A 80 -30.00 27.26 -6.40
CA LYS A 80 -30.28 28.37 -7.33
C LYS A 80 -30.90 27.82 -8.62
N GLU A 81 -30.29 26.84 -9.24
CA GLU A 81 -30.79 26.21 -10.47
C GLU A 81 -32.20 25.59 -10.29
N LEU A 82 -32.49 25.05 -9.10
CA LEU A 82 -33.82 24.53 -8.79
C LEU A 82 -34.86 25.67 -8.62
N LEU A 83 -34.52 26.73 -7.91
CA LEU A 83 -35.42 27.91 -7.72
C LEU A 83 -35.68 28.57 -9.06
N ASP A 84 -34.68 28.78 -9.91
CA ASP A 84 -34.82 29.30 -11.26
C ASP A 84 -35.78 28.43 -12.10
N TYR A 85 -35.67 27.10 -12.03
CA TYR A 85 -36.54 26.13 -12.71
C TYR A 85 -37.97 26.19 -12.20
N LEU A 86 -38.19 26.50 -10.92
CA LEU A 86 -39.48 26.64 -10.30
C LEU A 86 -40.07 28.05 -10.50
N ASN A 87 -39.31 29.02 -11.03
CA ASN A 87 -39.62 30.44 -11.11
C ASN A 87 -39.92 31.07 -9.72
N LEU A 88 -39.09 30.73 -8.72
CA LEU A 88 -39.15 31.19 -7.34
C LEU A 88 -37.91 31.97 -6.96
N ASN A 89 -38.10 33.03 -6.14
CA ASN A 89 -36.98 33.73 -5.49
C ASN A 89 -36.73 33.16 -4.10
N ARG A 90 -35.56 33.42 -3.51
CA ARG A 90 -35.24 33.00 -2.12
C ARG A 90 -36.29 33.52 -1.11
N ALA A 91 -36.79 34.75 -1.32
CA ALA A 91 -37.79 35.37 -0.46
C ALA A 91 -39.15 34.64 -0.47
N ASP A 92 -39.43 33.85 -1.51
CA ASP A 92 -40.67 33.08 -1.61
C ASP A 92 -40.63 31.80 -0.76
N ILE A 93 -39.45 31.43 -0.23
CA ILE A 93 -39.28 30.23 0.56
C ILE A 93 -39.52 30.48 2.04
N CYS A 94 -40.56 29.84 2.57
CA CYS A 94 -40.93 29.96 3.98
C CYS A 94 -39.98 29.14 4.86
N CYS A 95 -39.45 29.74 5.92
CA CYS A 95 -38.70 29.01 6.94
C CYS A 95 -39.63 28.15 7.78
N LEU A 96 -39.20 26.95 8.15
CA LEU A 96 -39.96 26.11 9.09
C LEU A 96 -40.10 26.79 10.45
N PRO A 97 -41.26 26.63 11.11
CA PRO A 97 -41.48 27.15 12.46
C PRO A 97 -40.36 26.68 13.40
N ASN A 98 -39.87 27.58 14.25
CA ASN A 98 -38.74 27.33 15.19
C ASN A 98 -37.34 27.17 14.57
N ASN A 99 -37.16 27.44 13.31
CA ASN A 99 -35.84 27.49 12.69
C ASN A 99 -35.29 28.93 12.77
N ALA A 100 -34.73 29.30 13.92
CA ALA A 100 -34.06 30.58 14.06
C ALA A 100 -32.73 30.54 13.30
N PHE A 101 -32.46 31.55 12.49
CA PHE A 101 -31.16 31.73 11.84
C PHE A 101 -30.04 31.83 12.87
N THR A 102 -29.03 30.97 12.71
CA THR A 102 -27.96 30.89 13.69
C THR A 102 -26.75 31.74 13.28
N PRO A 103 -25.99 32.29 14.23
CA PRO A 103 -24.73 32.98 13.92
C PRO A 103 -23.74 32.10 13.16
N ARG A 104 -23.79 30.80 13.35
CA ARG A 104 -22.95 29.81 12.64
C ARG A 104 -23.29 29.77 11.14
N GLU A 105 -24.56 29.83 10.76
CA GLU A 105 -24.95 29.86 9.34
C GLU A 105 -24.41 31.11 8.64
N ARG A 106 -24.36 32.24 9.33
CA ARG A 106 -23.76 33.48 8.80
C ARG A 106 -22.25 33.30 8.59
N LEU A 107 -21.52 32.64 9.54
CA LEU A 107 -20.13 32.30 9.35
C LEU A 107 -19.91 31.40 8.14
N VAL A 108 -20.72 30.36 7.97
CA VAL A 108 -20.64 29.43 6.84
C VAL A 108 -20.93 30.13 5.52
N SER A 109 -21.93 31.04 5.47
CA SER A 109 -22.20 31.88 4.31
C SER A 109 -20.95 32.70 3.91
N GLU A 110 -20.29 33.36 4.89
CA GLU A 110 -19.04 34.08 4.62
C GLU A 110 -17.91 33.20 4.14
N ILE A 111 -17.69 32.01 4.74
CA ILE A 111 -16.67 31.07 4.28
C ILE A 111 -16.93 30.65 2.83
N MET A 112 -18.18 30.44 2.46
CA MET A 112 -18.58 29.95 1.14
C MET A 112 -18.85 31.07 0.10
N ARG A 113 -18.78 32.33 0.49
CA ARG A 113 -19.01 33.51 -0.38
C ARG A 113 -18.36 33.35 -1.77
N PRO A 114 -19.03 33.69 -2.87
CA PRO A 114 -18.44 33.62 -4.21
C PRO A 114 -17.13 34.40 -4.30
N ALA A 115 -16.16 33.86 -5.05
CA ALA A 115 -14.82 34.45 -5.15
C ALA A 115 -14.86 35.94 -5.64
N ALA A 116 -15.75 36.25 -6.55
CA ALA A 116 -15.94 37.61 -7.09
C ALA A 116 -16.37 38.64 -6.04
N SER A 117 -17.07 38.21 -4.97
CA SER A 117 -17.53 39.10 -3.87
C SER A 117 -16.66 38.99 -2.61
N SER A 118 -15.52 38.28 -2.63
CA SER A 118 -14.64 38.07 -1.47
C SER A 118 -14.02 39.36 -0.89
N ALA A 119 -14.03 40.47 -1.63
CA ALA A 119 -13.66 41.80 -1.15
C ALA A 119 -14.48 42.25 0.06
N GLU A 120 -15.72 41.78 0.21
CA GLU A 120 -16.62 42.05 1.33
C GLU A 120 -16.07 41.58 2.69
N TRP A 121 -15.17 40.58 2.71
CA TRP A 121 -14.51 40.16 3.94
C TRP A 121 -13.78 41.29 4.67
N ARG A 122 -13.33 42.35 3.94
CA ARG A 122 -12.72 43.53 4.57
C ARG A 122 -13.66 44.24 5.51
N LYS A 123 -14.99 44.12 5.30
CA LYS A 123 -16.01 44.74 6.16
C LYS A 123 -16.17 44.00 7.51
N LEU A 124 -15.70 42.75 7.61
CA LEU A 124 -15.76 41.98 8.87
C LEU A 124 -14.96 42.61 10.01
N SER A 125 -13.93 43.41 9.70
CA SER A 125 -13.21 44.19 10.73
C SER A 125 -14.08 45.29 11.36
N SER A 126 -15.01 45.87 10.61
CA SER A 126 -15.93 46.92 11.07
C SER A 126 -17.27 46.38 11.58
N TYR A 127 -17.72 45.27 11.01
CA TYR A 127 -18.94 44.58 11.35
C TYR A 127 -18.70 43.10 11.61
N PRO A 128 -18.08 42.80 12.77
CA PRO A 128 -17.63 41.44 13.06
C PRO A 128 -18.80 40.46 13.27
N LEU A 129 -18.52 39.20 12.97
CA LEU A 129 -19.44 38.12 13.34
C LEU A 129 -19.42 37.96 14.87
N PRO A 130 -20.55 37.65 15.49
CA PRO A 130 -20.60 37.45 16.94
C PRO A 130 -19.82 36.22 17.37
N ASP A 131 -19.30 36.20 18.61
CA ASP A 131 -18.48 35.13 19.14
C ASP A 131 -19.19 33.75 19.15
N GLU A 132 -20.50 33.75 19.24
CA GLU A 132 -21.39 32.56 19.15
C GLU A 132 -21.24 31.85 17.81
N ALA A 133 -20.89 32.57 16.73
CA ALA A 133 -20.66 31.96 15.41
C ALA A 133 -19.51 30.94 15.43
N PHE A 134 -18.56 31.11 16.32
CA PHE A 134 -17.37 30.28 16.45
C PHE A 134 -17.47 29.24 17.58
N SER A 135 -18.52 29.30 18.40
CA SER A 135 -18.72 28.40 19.54
C SER A 135 -18.78 26.94 19.08
N GLY A 136 -17.98 26.06 19.66
CA GLY A 136 -17.93 24.62 19.31
C GLY A 136 -17.14 24.29 18.03
N LEU A 137 -16.57 25.30 17.32
CA LEU A 137 -15.68 25.06 16.20
C LEU A 137 -14.25 24.88 16.66
N LYS A 138 -13.57 23.82 16.21
CA LYS A 138 -12.18 23.50 16.56
C LYS A 138 -11.39 23.03 15.36
N LEU A 139 -10.10 23.43 15.29
CA LEU A 139 -9.17 23.08 14.22
C LEU A 139 -8.04 22.23 14.82
N ILE A 140 -7.75 21.07 14.22
CA ILE A 140 -6.72 20.15 14.67
C ILE A 140 -5.76 19.85 13.51
N SER A 141 -4.52 20.33 13.62
CA SER A 141 -3.45 19.93 12.69
C SER A 141 -2.60 18.85 13.34
N CYS A 142 -2.40 17.75 12.62
CA CYS A 142 -1.61 16.60 13.03
C CYS A 142 -0.38 16.45 12.14
N SER A 143 0.72 15.92 12.67
CA SER A 143 1.98 15.75 11.92
C SER A 143 1.83 14.81 10.70
N ASP A 144 0.98 13.81 10.84
CA ASP A 144 0.72 12.80 9.82
C ASP A 144 -0.67 12.16 9.99
N ILE A 145 -1.07 11.34 9.01
CA ILE A 145 -2.38 10.67 8.99
C ILE A 145 -2.57 9.68 10.15
N ARG A 146 -1.48 9.11 10.71
CA ARG A 146 -1.56 8.23 11.88
C ARG A 146 -1.94 9.01 13.12
N GLN A 147 -1.26 10.13 13.36
CA GLN A 147 -1.58 11.01 14.49
C GLN A 147 -3.00 11.58 14.35
N GLU A 148 -3.43 11.91 13.12
CA GLU A 148 -4.80 12.36 12.86
C GLU A 148 -5.83 11.29 13.24
N ALA A 149 -5.62 10.04 12.80
CA ALA A 149 -6.50 8.94 13.15
C ALA A 149 -6.57 8.69 14.67
N GLN A 150 -5.45 8.80 15.36
CA GLN A 150 -5.38 8.69 16.82
C GLN A 150 -6.11 9.83 17.52
N ALA A 151 -5.92 11.07 17.07
CA ALA A 151 -6.60 12.25 17.62
C ALA A 151 -8.13 12.13 17.45
N ILE A 152 -8.60 11.70 16.29
CA ILE A 152 -10.02 11.45 16.01
C ILE A 152 -10.55 10.34 16.92
N ALA A 153 -9.85 9.22 17.05
CA ALA A 153 -10.27 8.11 17.90
C ALA A 153 -10.35 8.50 19.38
N LEU A 154 -9.38 9.31 19.88
CA LEU A 154 -9.40 9.87 21.22
C LEU A 154 -10.59 10.82 21.44
N LEU A 155 -10.87 11.69 20.48
CA LEU A 155 -12.03 12.58 20.52
C LEU A 155 -13.34 11.79 20.57
N MET A 156 -13.50 10.78 19.72
CA MET A 156 -14.66 9.89 19.73
C MET A 156 -14.78 9.14 21.06
N ARG A 157 -13.67 8.61 21.57
CA ARG A 157 -13.67 7.93 22.88
C ARG A 157 -14.05 8.88 24.01
N GLN A 158 -13.54 10.11 24.01
CA GLN A 158 -13.91 11.12 25.00
C GLN A 158 -15.39 11.49 24.92
N THR A 159 -15.96 11.57 23.72
CA THR A 159 -17.41 11.86 23.54
C THR A 159 -18.26 10.81 24.26
N LEU A 160 -17.83 9.55 24.31
CA LEU A 160 -18.53 8.48 25.01
C LEU A 160 -18.54 8.61 26.54
N GLU A 161 -17.64 9.40 27.12
CA GLU A 161 -17.66 9.71 28.57
C GLU A 161 -18.93 10.44 29.00
N THR A 162 -19.52 11.21 28.08
CA THR A 162 -20.79 11.88 28.33
C THR A 162 -21.96 10.97 27.93
N PRO A 163 -22.88 10.62 28.83
CA PRO A 163 -24.04 9.79 28.51
C PRO A 163 -24.84 10.39 27.32
N ALA A 164 -25.32 9.51 26.46
CA ALA A 164 -26.11 9.81 25.27
C ALA A 164 -25.42 10.64 24.16
N LYS A 165 -24.29 11.31 24.40
CA LYS A 165 -23.58 12.05 23.36
C LYS A 165 -23.17 11.13 22.20
N THR A 166 -23.36 11.64 20.99
CA THR A 166 -23.07 10.97 19.71
C THR A 166 -21.89 11.65 19.00
N ALA A 167 -21.09 10.88 18.25
CA ALA A 167 -20.03 11.41 17.41
C ALA A 167 -20.01 10.75 16.04
N ALA A 168 -19.76 11.55 15.00
CA ALA A 168 -19.53 11.07 13.65
C ALA A 168 -18.24 11.62 13.06
N LEU A 169 -17.45 10.76 12.48
CA LEU A 169 -16.40 11.12 11.52
C LEU A 169 -17.02 11.14 10.12
N VAL A 170 -16.86 12.26 9.42
CA VAL A 170 -17.21 12.37 8.02
C VAL A 170 -15.95 12.57 7.21
N THR A 171 -15.68 11.64 6.30
CA THR A 171 -14.48 11.69 5.46
C THR A 171 -14.71 10.99 4.13
N MET A 172 -14.07 11.50 3.08
CA MET A 172 -13.98 10.84 1.77
C MET A 172 -12.80 9.88 1.69
N ASP A 173 -11.82 9.99 2.60
CA ASP A 173 -10.68 9.09 2.61
C ASP A 173 -10.94 7.81 3.40
N ARG A 174 -10.95 6.72 2.65
CA ARG A 174 -11.15 5.37 3.22
C ARG A 174 -9.93 4.86 4.00
N ASN A 175 -8.72 5.43 3.75
CA ASN A 175 -7.53 5.08 4.53
C ASN A 175 -7.61 5.66 5.94
N LEU A 176 -7.99 6.94 6.05
CA LEU A 176 -8.24 7.55 7.35
C LEU A 176 -9.34 6.80 8.11
N ALA A 177 -10.48 6.51 7.47
CA ALA A 177 -11.58 5.77 8.09
C ALA A 177 -11.12 4.43 8.67
N ARG A 178 -10.38 3.62 7.89
CA ARG A 178 -9.84 2.32 8.35
C ARG A 178 -8.85 2.46 9.50
N ARG A 179 -8.00 3.50 9.49
CA ARG A 179 -7.07 3.78 10.58
C ARG A 179 -7.83 4.13 11.87
N VAL A 180 -8.85 4.99 11.79
CA VAL A 180 -9.69 5.34 12.94
C VAL A 180 -10.41 4.11 13.50
N VAL A 181 -10.98 3.25 12.64
CA VAL A 181 -11.58 1.96 13.06
C VAL A 181 -10.55 1.11 13.80
N SER A 182 -9.32 1.04 13.30
CA SER A 182 -8.24 0.27 13.95
C SER A 182 -7.85 0.85 15.31
N GLU A 183 -7.77 2.16 15.44
CA GLU A 183 -7.47 2.82 16.72
C GLU A 183 -8.60 2.63 17.75
N LEU A 184 -9.87 2.72 17.34
CA LEU A 184 -11.03 2.50 18.20
C LEU A 184 -11.09 1.07 18.79
N LYS A 185 -10.57 0.08 18.06
CA LYS A 185 -10.48 -1.31 18.56
C LYS A 185 -9.65 -1.45 19.82
N ARG A 186 -8.71 -0.53 20.10
CA ARG A 186 -7.93 -0.51 21.35
C ARG A 186 -8.83 -0.40 22.60
N TRP A 187 -10.02 0.15 22.45
CA TRP A 187 -11.02 0.30 23.52
C TRP A 187 -12.24 -0.60 23.29
N ASN A 188 -12.13 -1.62 22.43
CA ASN A 188 -13.23 -2.51 22.05
C ASN A 188 -14.45 -1.76 21.49
N ILE A 189 -14.22 -0.60 20.84
CA ILE A 189 -15.26 0.16 20.19
C ILE A 189 -15.30 -0.25 18.71
N VAL A 190 -16.44 -0.76 18.29
CA VAL A 190 -16.74 -1.07 16.88
C VAL A 190 -17.59 0.06 16.32
N ALA A 191 -17.02 0.92 15.51
CA ALA A 191 -17.75 2.01 14.88
C ALA A 191 -18.67 1.50 13.76
N ASP A 192 -19.82 2.17 13.59
CA ASP A 192 -20.70 1.96 12.44
C ASP A 192 -20.10 2.68 11.22
N ASP A 193 -19.44 1.93 10.35
CA ASP A 193 -18.86 2.44 9.09
C ASP A 193 -19.85 2.22 7.94
N SER A 194 -20.47 3.29 7.47
CA SER A 194 -21.51 3.27 6.42
C SER A 194 -21.03 2.74 5.07
N ALA A 195 -19.77 2.98 4.73
CA ALA A 195 -19.22 2.51 3.46
C ALA A 195 -18.84 1.03 3.50
N GLY A 196 -18.54 0.47 4.68
CA GLY A 196 -18.09 -0.90 4.82
C GLY A 196 -16.71 -1.14 4.18
N GLN A 197 -16.41 -2.39 3.88
CA GLN A 197 -15.17 -2.82 3.24
C GLN A 197 -15.49 -3.54 1.92
N PRO A 198 -14.81 -3.24 0.81
CA PRO A 198 -14.94 -4.01 -0.42
C PRO A 198 -14.68 -5.50 -0.18
N LEU A 199 -15.48 -6.37 -0.77
CA LEU A 199 -15.37 -7.82 -0.61
C LEU A 199 -13.99 -8.33 -1.06
N SER A 200 -13.39 -7.70 -2.08
CA SER A 200 -12.03 -7.98 -2.56
C SER A 200 -10.94 -7.83 -1.50
N LEU A 201 -11.15 -6.97 -0.48
CA LEU A 201 -10.20 -6.72 0.61
C LEU A 201 -10.49 -7.54 1.87
N THR A 202 -11.55 -8.34 1.87
CA THR A 202 -11.86 -9.26 2.98
C THR A 202 -11.02 -10.53 2.88
N PRO A 203 -10.87 -11.28 3.98
CA PRO A 203 -10.12 -12.55 3.92
C PRO A 203 -10.60 -13.49 2.82
N ILE A 204 -11.92 -13.64 2.62
CA ILE A 204 -12.44 -14.52 1.58
C ILE A 204 -12.16 -13.98 0.17
N GLY A 205 -12.30 -12.67 -0.05
CA GLY A 205 -11.99 -12.07 -1.35
C GLY A 205 -10.50 -12.19 -1.70
N VAL A 206 -9.61 -11.96 -0.72
CA VAL A 206 -8.16 -12.18 -0.88
C VAL A 206 -7.86 -13.64 -1.19
N TYR A 207 -8.49 -14.57 -0.48
CA TYR A 207 -8.29 -16.01 -0.67
C TYR A 207 -8.65 -16.46 -2.09
N LEU A 208 -9.81 -16.05 -2.59
CA LEU A 208 -10.23 -16.36 -3.97
C LEU A 208 -9.25 -15.81 -5.00
N ARG A 209 -8.76 -14.59 -4.81
CA ARG A 209 -7.77 -13.99 -5.72
C ARG A 209 -6.43 -14.72 -5.70
N LEU A 210 -5.95 -15.13 -4.52
CA LEU A 210 -4.68 -15.86 -4.37
C LEU A 210 -4.68 -17.20 -5.10
N LEU A 211 -5.81 -17.90 -5.16
CA LEU A 211 -5.95 -19.16 -5.91
C LEU A 211 -5.62 -18.99 -7.39
N ILE A 212 -6.19 -17.98 -8.03
CA ILE A 212 -5.93 -17.70 -9.44
C ILE A 212 -4.53 -17.15 -9.66
N ASN A 213 -4.05 -16.29 -8.74
CA ASN A 213 -2.71 -15.73 -8.82
C ASN A 213 -1.60 -16.81 -8.82
N VAL A 214 -1.81 -17.94 -8.11
CA VAL A 214 -0.89 -19.08 -8.17
C VAL A 214 -0.81 -19.67 -9.58
N LEU A 215 -1.94 -19.76 -10.28
CA LEU A 215 -2.00 -20.31 -11.64
C LEU A 215 -1.40 -19.33 -12.67
N GLU A 216 -1.70 -18.04 -12.54
CA GLU A 216 -1.14 -16.97 -13.38
C GLU A 216 0.39 -16.90 -13.34
N ASN A 217 0.96 -17.23 -12.17
CA ASN A 217 2.40 -17.20 -11.94
C ASN A 217 3.04 -18.60 -11.94
N ASP A 218 2.47 -19.57 -12.66
CA ASP A 218 3.00 -20.92 -12.83
C ASP A 218 3.50 -21.56 -11.53
N PHE A 219 2.72 -21.46 -10.46
CA PHE A 219 3.08 -21.98 -9.14
C PHE A 219 4.42 -21.43 -8.61
N SER A 220 4.76 -20.19 -8.92
CA SER A 220 5.97 -19.56 -8.38
C SER A 220 6.01 -19.67 -6.85
N GLN A 221 7.21 -19.74 -6.27
CA GLN A 221 7.38 -19.90 -4.82
C GLN A 221 6.67 -18.81 -4.03
N VAL A 222 6.69 -17.59 -4.51
CA VAL A 222 6.06 -16.43 -3.85
C VAL A 222 4.53 -16.53 -3.90
N SER A 223 3.95 -16.79 -5.08
CA SER A 223 2.50 -16.90 -5.24
C SER A 223 1.95 -18.09 -4.44
N LEU A 224 2.64 -19.23 -4.50
CA LEU A 224 2.24 -20.42 -3.76
C LEU A 224 2.31 -20.20 -2.24
N LEU A 225 3.41 -19.63 -1.72
CA LEU A 225 3.50 -19.30 -0.28
C LEU A 225 2.45 -18.29 0.17
N SER A 226 2.11 -17.33 -0.68
CA SER A 226 1.06 -16.36 -0.38
C SER A 226 -0.29 -17.05 -0.14
N LEU A 227 -0.63 -18.04 -0.97
CA LEU A 227 -1.82 -18.87 -0.79
C LEU A 227 -1.71 -19.78 0.44
N LEU A 228 -0.56 -20.48 0.61
CA LEU A 228 -0.37 -21.43 1.71
C LEU A 228 -0.35 -20.75 3.09
N LYS A 229 0.10 -19.50 3.18
CA LYS A 229 0.08 -18.71 4.42
C LYS A 229 -1.27 -18.09 4.73
N HIS A 230 -2.23 -18.18 3.81
CA HIS A 230 -3.56 -17.65 4.06
C HIS A 230 -4.29 -18.46 5.14
N PRO A 231 -4.98 -17.82 6.12
CA PRO A 231 -5.61 -18.50 7.25
C PRO A 231 -6.65 -19.59 6.88
N PHE A 232 -7.19 -19.54 5.68
CA PHE A 232 -8.16 -20.52 5.21
C PHE A 232 -7.51 -21.78 4.61
N THR A 233 -6.24 -21.75 4.23
CA THR A 233 -5.59 -22.91 3.59
C THR A 233 -5.16 -23.94 4.64
N SER A 234 -5.63 -25.18 4.50
CA SER A 234 -5.28 -26.31 5.39
C SER A 234 -5.21 -27.66 4.65
N CYS A 235 -5.83 -27.79 3.47
CA CYS A 235 -5.78 -28.96 2.60
C CYS A 235 -6.02 -30.30 3.33
N GLY A 236 -7.09 -30.38 4.13
CA GLY A 236 -7.45 -31.56 4.91
C GLY A 236 -6.60 -31.84 6.14
N GLN A 237 -5.63 -30.96 6.47
CA GLN A 237 -4.74 -31.15 7.61
C GLN A 237 -5.15 -30.30 8.80
N LYS A 238 -4.69 -30.70 10.00
CA LYS A 238 -4.75 -29.86 11.18
C LYS A 238 -3.96 -28.58 10.94
N SER A 239 -4.56 -27.39 11.13
CA SER A 239 -3.96 -26.10 10.79
C SER A 239 -2.55 -25.88 11.41
N SER A 240 -2.29 -26.40 12.62
CA SER A 240 -0.96 -26.29 13.25
C SER A 240 0.12 -27.09 12.50
N VAL A 241 -0.23 -28.29 12.03
CA VAL A 241 0.66 -29.18 11.27
C VAL A 241 0.90 -28.58 9.88
N PHE A 242 -0.16 -28.14 9.23
CA PHE A 242 -0.08 -27.47 7.93
C PHE A 242 0.84 -26.24 7.98
N ASN A 243 0.66 -25.35 8.94
CA ASN A 243 1.50 -24.17 9.13
C ASN A 243 2.97 -24.52 9.41
N GLN A 244 3.24 -25.62 10.12
CA GLN A 244 4.61 -26.10 10.35
C GLN A 244 5.26 -26.58 9.05
N ASN A 245 4.53 -27.32 8.22
CA ASN A 245 4.99 -27.76 6.89
C ASN A 245 5.25 -26.56 5.97
N VAL A 246 4.39 -25.55 5.96
CA VAL A 246 4.59 -24.31 5.17
C VAL A 246 5.84 -23.57 5.64
N ARG A 247 6.08 -23.44 6.94
CA ARG A 247 7.32 -22.81 7.47
C ARG A 247 8.57 -23.58 7.09
N SER A 248 8.52 -24.90 7.18
CA SER A 248 9.66 -25.78 6.79
C SER A 248 9.95 -25.61 5.30
N LEU A 249 8.93 -25.62 4.45
CA LEU A 249 9.04 -25.42 3.00
C LEU A 249 9.64 -24.04 2.67
N GLU A 250 9.14 -22.97 3.29
CA GLU A 250 9.67 -21.62 3.10
C GLU A 250 11.16 -21.52 3.48
N LEU A 251 11.57 -22.14 4.60
CA LEU A 251 12.97 -22.14 5.03
C LEU A 251 13.87 -22.84 4.03
N SER A 252 13.45 -24.00 3.49
CA SER A 252 14.23 -24.70 2.47
C SER A 252 14.37 -23.88 1.19
N TRP A 253 13.29 -23.25 0.73
CA TRP A 253 13.35 -22.37 -0.45
C TRP A 253 14.25 -21.15 -0.24
N ARG A 254 14.18 -20.50 0.93
CA ARG A 254 15.03 -19.35 1.24
C ARG A 254 16.50 -19.70 1.39
N LYS A 255 16.80 -20.94 1.80
CA LYS A 255 18.17 -21.45 1.89
C LYS A 255 18.69 -22.02 0.57
N LYS A 256 17.83 -22.09 -0.47
CA LYS A 256 18.13 -22.76 -1.75
C LYS A 256 18.55 -24.23 -1.57
N GLU A 257 17.97 -24.89 -0.55
CA GLU A 257 18.18 -26.32 -0.28
C GLU A 257 17.21 -27.17 -1.14
N ASN A 258 17.66 -28.39 -1.49
CA ASN A 258 16.77 -29.35 -2.12
C ASN A 258 15.64 -29.74 -1.16
N LEU A 259 14.43 -29.87 -1.68
CA LEU A 259 13.27 -30.27 -0.89
C LEU A 259 13.44 -31.72 -0.41
N SER A 260 13.11 -31.98 0.86
CA SER A 260 12.99 -33.33 1.38
C SER A 260 11.83 -34.07 0.71
N ALA A 261 11.83 -35.41 0.77
CA ALA A 261 10.74 -36.21 0.24
C ALA A 261 9.37 -35.81 0.83
N GLN A 262 9.33 -35.48 2.13
CA GLN A 262 8.11 -35.01 2.81
C GLN A 262 7.63 -33.64 2.27
N GLN A 263 8.53 -32.71 2.00
CA GLN A 263 8.21 -31.40 1.44
C GLN A 263 7.74 -31.52 0.00
N THR A 264 8.36 -32.41 -0.79
CA THR A 264 7.94 -32.70 -2.16
C THR A 264 6.55 -33.29 -2.21
N ASP A 265 6.22 -34.28 -1.36
CA ASP A 265 4.90 -34.88 -1.21
C ASP A 265 3.86 -33.81 -0.79
N PHE A 266 4.23 -32.94 0.16
CA PHE A 266 3.38 -31.83 0.59
C PHE A 266 3.02 -30.88 -0.57
N VAL A 267 4.01 -30.45 -1.36
CA VAL A 267 3.78 -29.60 -2.53
C VAL A 267 2.95 -30.33 -3.60
N SER A 268 3.20 -31.61 -3.83
CA SER A 268 2.45 -32.42 -4.78
C SER A 268 0.95 -32.50 -4.42
N LYS A 269 0.62 -32.74 -3.16
CA LYS A 269 -0.76 -32.75 -2.66
C LYS A 269 -1.47 -31.41 -2.88
N ILE A 270 -0.78 -30.30 -2.67
CA ILE A 270 -1.33 -28.97 -2.94
C ILE A 270 -1.61 -28.80 -4.45
N LYS A 271 -0.65 -29.20 -5.31
CA LYS A 271 -0.84 -29.14 -6.76
C LYS A 271 -1.97 -30.01 -7.23
N GLU A 272 -2.14 -31.22 -6.69
CA GLU A 272 -3.27 -32.09 -6.98
C GLU A 272 -4.62 -31.46 -6.61
N CYS A 273 -4.69 -30.74 -5.48
CA CYS A 273 -5.88 -29.99 -5.13
C CYS A 273 -6.21 -28.86 -6.11
N LEU A 274 -5.19 -28.22 -6.66
CA LEU A 274 -5.31 -27.10 -7.61
C LEU A 274 -5.48 -27.56 -9.07
N GLN A 275 -5.13 -28.83 -9.37
CA GLN A 275 -5.06 -29.34 -10.75
C GLN A 275 -6.35 -29.14 -11.55
N PRO A 276 -7.57 -29.45 -11.06
CA PRO A 276 -8.80 -29.28 -11.83
C PRO A 276 -9.00 -27.81 -12.27
N LEU A 277 -8.65 -26.86 -11.42
CA LEU A 277 -8.71 -25.45 -11.72
C LEU A 277 -7.62 -25.03 -12.69
N ALA A 278 -6.41 -25.56 -12.55
CA ALA A 278 -5.28 -25.30 -13.44
C ALA A 278 -5.54 -25.79 -14.87
N GLU A 279 -6.14 -26.98 -15.02
CA GLU A 279 -6.52 -27.54 -16.32
C GLU A 279 -7.52 -26.66 -17.06
N LEU A 280 -8.54 -26.15 -16.37
CA LEU A 280 -9.49 -25.21 -16.99
C LEU A 280 -8.83 -23.86 -17.29
N TYR A 281 -8.02 -23.32 -16.37
CA TYR A 281 -7.36 -22.04 -16.54
C TYR A 281 -6.29 -22.03 -17.64
N SER A 282 -5.71 -23.19 -17.97
CA SER A 282 -4.72 -23.33 -19.04
C SER A 282 -5.32 -23.23 -20.44
N GLN A 283 -6.64 -23.33 -20.60
CA GLN A 283 -7.33 -23.19 -21.87
C GLN A 283 -7.34 -21.72 -22.28
N PRO A 284 -7.05 -21.38 -23.56
CA PRO A 284 -7.07 -19.99 -24.00
C PRO A 284 -8.45 -19.35 -23.85
N VAL A 285 -9.49 -20.11 -24.09
CA VAL A 285 -10.89 -19.70 -23.98
C VAL A 285 -11.64 -20.74 -23.17
N VAL A 286 -12.36 -20.30 -22.15
CA VAL A 286 -13.04 -21.17 -21.18
C VAL A 286 -14.44 -20.65 -20.88
N ASN A 287 -15.37 -21.54 -20.59
CA ASN A 287 -16.71 -21.16 -20.14
C ASN A 287 -16.60 -20.55 -18.74
N PHE A 288 -17.10 -19.30 -18.58
CA PHE A 288 -17.01 -18.57 -17.31
C PHE A 288 -17.66 -19.34 -16.15
N LYS A 289 -18.83 -19.90 -16.34
CA LYS A 289 -19.59 -20.64 -15.31
C LYS A 289 -18.83 -21.86 -14.82
N GLU A 290 -18.26 -22.63 -15.74
CA GLU A 290 -17.47 -23.82 -15.40
C GLU A 290 -16.22 -23.47 -14.63
N LEU A 291 -15.46 -22.48 -15.09
CA LEU A 291 -14.26 -21.99 -14.41
C LEU A 291 -14.61 -21.47 -13.01
N PHE A 292 -15.67 -20.67 -12.89
CA PHE A 292 -16.07 -20.09 -11.62
C PHE A 292 -16.52 -21.15 -10.60
N ILE A 293 -17.33 -22.15 -11.03
CA ILE A 293 -17.73 -23.28 -10.17
C ILE A 293 -16.50 -24.08 -9.72
N CYS A 294 -15.59 -24.38 -10.63
CA CYS A 294 -14.36 -25.10 -10.31
C CYS A 294 -13.50 -24.31 -9.30
N HIS A 295 -13.39 -23.00 -9.51
CA HIS A 295 -12.66 -22.11 -8.60
C HIS A 295 -13.24 -22.16 -7.17
N ILE A 296 -14.55 -22.02 -7.01
CA ILE A 296 -15.21 -22.08 -5.70
C ILE A 296 -15.02 -23.46 -5.03
N LYS A 297 -15.22 -24.55 -5.78
CA LYS A 297 -15.00 -25.91 -5.26
C LYS A 297 -13.55 -26.15 -4.82
N THR A 298 -12.60 -25.62 -5.58
CA THR A 298 -11.17 -25.69 -5.24
C THR A 298 -10.87 -24.88 -3.97
N ALA A 299 -11.48 -23.70 -3.85
CA ALA A 299 -11.36 -22.88 -2.64
C ALA A 299 -11.88 -23.62 -1.40
N GLU A 300 -13.05 -24.24 -1.49
CA GLU A 300 -13.63 -25.04 -0.42
C GLU A 300 -12.73 -26.24 -0.07
N ARG A 301 -12.29 -27.02 -1.06
CA ARG A 301 -11.43 -28.19 -0.85
C ARG A 301 -10.08 -27.84 -0.19
N LEU A 302 -9.45 -26.74 -0.58
CA LEU A 302 -8.20 -26.28 0.04
C LEU A 302 -8.40 -25.76 1.46
N ALA A 303 -9.61 -25.33 1.80
CA ALA A 303 -9.96 -24.88 3.14
C ALA A 303 -10.37 -26.00 4.08
N ASP A 304 -10.49 -27.24 3.61
CA ASP A 304 -10.77 -28.39 4.46
C ASP A 304 -9.69 -28.54 5.55
N THR A 305 -10.14 -28.84 6.77
CA THR A 305 -9.26 -29.26 7.86
C THR A 305 -9.53 -30.73 8.21
N ASP A 306 -8.77 -31.26 9.13
CA ASP A 306 -8.98 -32.62 9.68
C ASP A 306 -10.36 -32.84 10.32
N ILE A 307 -11.06 -31.78 10.72
CA ILE A 307 -12.33 -31.84 11.47
C ILE A 307 -13.49 -31.05 10.85
N LYS A 308 -13.24 -30.18 9.90
CA LYS A 308 -14.25 -29.27 9.28
C LYS A 308 -14.08 -29.20 7.79
N THR A 309 -15.19 -29.25 7.07
CA THR A 309 -15.22 -28.96 5.63
C THR A 309 -15.00 -27.47 5.37
N GLY A 310 -14.35 -27.14 4.27
CA GLY A 310 -14.02 -25.77 3.88
C GLY A 310 -15.26 -24.87 3.73
N GLU A 311 -16.38 -25.43 3.26
CA GLU A 311 -17.67 -24.71 3.22
C GLU A 311 -18.03 -24.08 4.56
N LYS A 312 -17.84 -24.80 5.67
CA LYS A 312 -18.12 -24.31 7.03
C LYS A 312 -17.10 -23.29 7.54
N ILE A 313 -16.01 -23.10 6.81
CA ILE A 313 -14.91 -22.19 7.17
C ILE A 313 -15.01 -20.89 6.38
N ILE A 314 -15.05 -20.96 5.03
CA ILE A 314 -14.93 -19.78 4.18
C ILE A 314 -16.21 -18.94 4.12
N TRP A 315 -17.40 -19.55 4.23
CA TRP A 315 -18.69 -18.83 4.18
C TRP A 315 -19.16 -18.30 5.52
N LYS A 316 -18.29 -18.32 6.53
CA LYS A 316 -18.61 -17.86 7.88
C LYS A 316 -18.43 -16.34 8.03
N ASN A 317 -19.13 -15.76 9.02
CA ASN A 317 -19.12 -14.34 9.36
C ASN A 317 -19.74 -13.45 8.25
N ASP A 318 -19.78 -12.13 8.49
CA ASP A 318 -20.39 -11.17 7.56
C ASP A 318 -19.73 -11.20 6.17
N SER A 319 -18.41 -11.29 6.10
CA SER A 319 -17.69 -11.39 4.83
C SER A 319 -17.96 -12.68 4.07
N GLY A 320 -17.99 -13.83 4.77
CA GLY A 320 -18.34 -15.11 4.16
C GLY A 320 -19.79 -15.14 3.67
N THR A 321 -20.72 -14.60 4.46
CA THR A 321 -22.14 -14.49 4.04
C THR A 321 -22.31 -13.58 2.83
N ALA A 322 -21.60 -12.44 2.79
CA ALA A 322 -21.63 -11.54 1.64
C ALA A 322 -21.01 -12.19 0.39
N ALA A 323 -19.91 -12.93 0.56
CA ALA A 323 -19.29 -13.68 -0.51
C ALA A 323 -20.21 -14.80 -1.05
N ALA A 324 -20.87 -15.55 -0.18
CA ALA A 324 -21.83 -16.59 -0.59
C ALA A 324 -23.00 -15.99 -1.39
N LYS A 325 -23.51 -14.83 -0.97
CA LYS A 325 -24.55 -14.11 -1.72
C LYS A 325 -24.04 -13.68 -3.09
N PHE A 326 -22.86 -13.09 -3.16
CA PHE A 326 -22.21 -12.69 -4.41
C PHE A 326 -22.02 -13.88 -5.35
N VAL A 327 -21.49 -15.02 -4.85
CA VAL A 327 -21.30 -16.25 -5.64
C VAL A 327 -22.62 -16.73 -6.20
N ASN A 328 -23.70 -16.77 -5.39
CA ASN A 328 -25.02 -17.21 -5.86
C ASN A 328 -25.60 -16.26 -6.93
N GLU A 329 -25.51 -14.95 -6.73
CA GLU A 329 -25.97 -13.96 -7.71
C GLU A 329 -25.19 -14.04 -9.03
N LEU A 330 -23.88 -14.26 -8.95
CA LEU A 330 -23.03 -14.39 -10.13
C LEU A 330 -23.31 -15.68 -10.89
N LEU A 331 -23.54 -16.80 -10.18
CA LEU A 331 -23.93 -18.08 -10.82
C LEU A 331 -25.27 -17.97 -11.56
N GLN A 332 -26.25 -17.27 -10.97
CA GLN A 332 -27.54 -17.03 -11.64
C GLN A 332 -27.43 -16.20 -12.92
N LYS A 333 -26.45 -15.29 -12.97
CA LYS A 333 -26.22 -14.38 -14.11
C LYS A 333 -25.11 -14.85 -15.05
N SER A 334 -24.44 -15.95 -14.72
CA SER A 334 -23.26 -16.43 -15.47
C SER A 334 -23.56 -16.81 -16.92
N GLU A 335 -24.81 -17.06 -17.26
CA GLU A 335 -25.25 -17.31 -18.64
C GLU A 335 -25.11 -16.07 -19.56
N LEU A 336 -24.99 -14.87 -18.99
CA LEU A 336 -24.71 -13.64 -19.72
C LEU A 336 -23.23 -13.51 -20.13
N LEU A 337 -22.34 -14.29 -19.48
CA LEU A 337 -20.91 -14.36 -19.75
C LEU A 337 -20.61 -15.75 -20.33
N GLU A 338 -20.69 -15.89 -21.65
CA GLU A 338 -20.52 -17.20 -22.31
C GLU A 338 -19.08 -17.73 -22.15
N ASN A 339 -18.22 -17.41 -23.08
CA ASN A 339 -16.82 -17.82 -23.10
C ASN A 339 -15.93 -16.60 -22.93
N ILE A 340 -14.92 -16.71 -22.08
CA ILE A 340 -13.96 -15.66 -21.80
C ILE A 340 -12.53 -16.15 -22.07
N ASN A 341 -11.60 -15.23 -22.30
CA ASN A 341 -10.19 -15.56 -22.25
C ASN A 341 -9.83 -15.84 -20.76
N ALA A 342 -9.16 -16.96 -20.50
CA ALA A 342 -8.81 -17.33 -19.13
C ALA A 342 -7.99 -16.26 -18.42
N ARG A 343 -7.13 -15.53 -19.13
CA ARG A 343 -6.33 -14.42 -18.56
C ARG A 343 -7.16 -13.23 -18.10
N ASP A 344 -8.36 -13.03 -18.64
CA ASP A 344 -9.24 -11.93 -18.27
C ASP A 344 -10.07 -12.26 -17.01
N TYR A 345 -10.06 -13.52 -16.56
CA TYR A 345 -10.86 -14.00 -15.43
C TYR A 345 -10.51 -13.31 -14.11
N LEU A 346 -9.22 -13.20 -13.75
CA LEU A 346 -8.82 -12.56 -12.50
C LEU A 346 -9.16 -11.07 -12.47
N PRO A 347 -8.82 -10.24 -13.47
CA PRO A 347 -9.24 -8.84 -13.53
C PRO A 347 -10.76 -8.65 -13.44
N LEU A 348 -11.53 -9.49 -14.14
CA LEU A 348 -12.99 -9.45 -14.12
C LEU A 348 -13.53 -9.78 -12.73
N LEU A 349 -13.03 -10.84 -12.09
CA LEU A 349 -13.41 -11.22 -10.73
C LEU A 349 -13.06 -10.11 -9.73
N GLU A 350 -11.88 -9.50 -9.84
CA GLU A 350 -11.46 -8.40 -8.97
C GLU A 350 -12.39 -7.19 -9.09
N CYS A 351 -12.74 -6.77 -10.30
CA CYS A 351 -13.71 -5.69 -10.52
C CYS A 351 -15.05 -6.01 -9.84
N MET A 352 -15.58 -7.21 -10.06
CA MET A 352 -16.86 -7.61 -9.47
C MET A 352 -16.81 -7.69 -7.93
N LEU A 353 -15.71 -8.18 -7.36
CA LEU A 353 -15.52 -8.21 -5.90
C LEU A 353 -15.32 -6.82 -5.28
N MET A 354 -14.74 -5.86 -6.02
CA MET A 354 -14.57 -4.48 -5.56
C MET A 354 -15.90 -3.71 -5.46
N GLU A 355 -16.86 -4.03 -6.30
CA GLU A 355 -18.19 -3.41 -6.28
C GLU A 355 -19.05 -3.90 -5.10
N GLN A 356 -18.73 -5.04 -4.52
CA GLN A 356 -19.46 -5.59 -3.38
C GLN A 356 -18.93 -5.05 -2.06
N ASN A 357 -19.79 -4.39 -1.28
CA ASN A 357 -19.41 -3.89 0.05
C ASN A 357 -19.94 -4.77 1.16
N VAL A 358 -19.04 -5.14 2.08
CA VAL A 358 -19.34 -5.89 3.29
C VAL A 358 -19.48 -4.92 4.45
N ARG A 359 -20.65 -4.92 5.09
CA ARG A 359 -20.90 -4.14 6.31
C ARG A 359 -21.06 -5.08 7.50
N VAL A 360 -20.49 -4.72 8.63
CA VAL A 360 -20.72 -5.42 9.89
C VAL A 360 -22.21 -5.24 10.26
N ARG A 361 -22.90 -6.33 10.57
CA ARG A 361 -24.36 -6.29 10.86
C ARG A 361 -24.67 -6.08 12.32
N PHE A 362 -23.82 -6.55 13.24
CA PHE A 362 -24.09 -6.57 14.67
C PHE A 362 -22.85 -6.15 15.47
N GLY A 363 -23.08 -5.64 16.68
CA GLY A 363 -22.03 -5.30 17.63
C GLY A 363 -21.43 -3.92 17.45
N MET A 364 -21.98 -3.10 16.54
CA MET A 364 -21.56 -1.70 16.36
C MET A 364 -22.02 -0.84 17.52
N HIS A 365 -21.19 0.12 17.90
CA HIS A 365 -21.51 1.07 18.93
C HIS A 365 -22.51 2.13 18.40
N PRO A 366 -23.73 2.25 19.00
CA PRO A 366 -24.82 3.05 18.42
C PRO A 366 -24.53 4.56 18.36
N ARG A 367 -23.59 5.06 19.15
CA ARG A 367 -23.24 6.48 19.26
C ARG A 367 -22.01 6.91 18.47
N ILE A 368 -21.30 5.97 17.79
CA ILE A 368 -20.07 6.25 17.03
C ILE A 368 -20.27 5.81 15.58
N LYS A 369 -20.22 6.79 14.67
CA LYS A 369 -20.39 6.54 13.24
C LYS A 369 -19.22 7.06 12.43
N ILE A 370 -18.96 6.40 11.31
CA ILE A 370 -18.03 6.83 10.27
C ILE A 370 -18.83 6.87 8.97
N LEU A 371 -18.95 8.05 8.38
CA LEU A 371 -19.87 8.33 7.27
C LEU A 371 -19.11 8.94 6.10
N GLY A 372 -19.61 8.70 4.90
CA GLY A 372 -19.33 9.56 3.75
C GLY A 372 -20.18 10.84 3.79
N PRO A 373 -19.85 11.87 2.98
CA PRO A 373 -20.61 13.13 2.95
C PRO A 373 -22.10 12.93 2.65
N ILE A 374 -22.41 12.02 1.72
CA ILE A 374 -23.81 11.77 1.30
C ILE A 374 -24.61 11.14 2.44
N GLU A 375 -24.04 10.18 3.17
CA GLU A 375 -24.71 9.52 4.30
C GLU A 375 -24.86 10.45 5.51
N ALA A 376 -24.02 11.47 5.61
CA ALA A 376 -24.09 12.48 6.66
C ALA A 376 -25.19 13.50 6.45
N ARG A 377 -25.74 13.61 5.23
CA ARG A 377 -26.85 14.53 4.94
C ARG A 377 -28.07 14.21 5.82
N LEU A 378 -28.75 15.24 6.29
CA LEU A 378 -29.95 15.14 7.12
C LEU A 378 -29.76 14.35 8.44
N THR A 379 -28.50 14.16 8.87
CA THR A 379 -28.20 13.57 10.17
C THR A 379 -27.55 14.62 11.08
N GLN A 380 -27.83 14.51 12.38
CA GLN A 380 -27.25 15.38 13.39
C GLN A 380 -26.52 14.56 14.47
N PHE A 381 -25.35 15.05 14.84
CA PHE A 381 -24.53 14.47 15.90
C PHE A 381 -24.11 15.58 16.87
N ASP A 382 -23.92 15.22 18.15
CA ASP A 382 -23.42 16.19 19.12
C ASP A 382 -21.99 16.64 18.80
N VAL A 383 -21.19 15.73 18.21
CA VAL A 383 -19.82 15.99 17.75
C VAL A 383 -19.68 15.53 16.30
N THR A 384 -19.39 16.46 15.41
CA THR A 384 -19.10 16.20 14.00
C THR A 384 -17.61 16.42 13.74
N ILE A 385 -16.93 15.43 13.15
CA ILE A 385 -15.52 15.49 12.83
C ILE A 385 -15.39 15.43 11.30
N ILE A 386 -14.81 16.48 10.71
CA ILE A 386 -14.47 16.50 9.27
C ILE A 386 -13.01 16.08 9.16
N GLY A 387 -12.80 14.85 8.70
CA GLY A 387 -11.46 14.24 8.63
C GLY A 387 -10.75 14.54 7.33
N GLU A 388 -9.44 14.70 7.42
CA GLU A 388 -8.53 14.96 6.30
C GLU A 388 -8.93 16.20 5.47
N ALA A 389 -9.07 17.34 6.15
CA ALA A 389 -9.38 18.61 5.52
C ALA A 389 -8.17 19.17 4.72
N ASN A 390 -7.67 18.35 3.80
CA ASN A 390 -6.58 18.65 2.87
C ASN A 390 -7.12 18.87 1.46
N GLU A 391 -6.38 19.66 0.66
CA GLU A 391 -6.66 19.86 -0.75
C GLU A 391 -6.52 18.54 -1.52
N GLY A 392 -7.45 18.26 -2.42
CA GLY A 392 -7.54 16.98 -3.11
C GLY A 392 -8.42 15.92 -2.41
N VAL A 393 -8.72 16.11 -1.11
CA VAL A 393 -9.73 15.34 -0.35
C VAL A 393 -10.97 16.18 -0.15
N TRP A 394 -10.83 17.41 0.36
CA TRP A 394 -11.92 18.39 0.48
C TRP A 394 -11.58 19.69 -0.26
N PRO A 395 -12.03 19.86 -1.51
CA PRO A 395 -12.75 18.91 -2.35
C PRO A 395 -11.86 17.86 -2.99
N LYS A 396 -12.46 16.71 -3.35
CA LYS A 396 -11.84 15.74 -4.25
C LYS A 396 -11.70 16.37 -5.64
N LEU A 397 -10.54 16.24 -6.22
CA LEU A 397 -10.32 16.73 -7.57
C LEU A 397 -11.19 15.95 -8.57
N PRO A 398 -11.91 16.63 -9.46
CA PRO A 398 -12.68 15.97 -10.50
C PRO A 398 -11.76 15.17 -11.42
N SER A 399 -12.16 13.96 -11.78
CA SER A 399 -11.44 13.16 -12.77
C SER A 399 -11.55 13.79 -14.15
N ALA A 400 -10.47 13.81 -14.90
CA ALA A 400 -10.51 14.19 -16.31
C ALA A 400 -11.33 13.16 -17.11
N ASP A 401 -12.24 13.66 -17.95
CA ASP A 401 -12.95 12.80 -18.89
C ASP A 401 -12.05 12.58 -20.12
N MET A 402 -11.77 11.32 -20.46
CA MET A 402 -10.92 10.97 -21.60
C MET A 402 -11.62 11.17 -22.95
N TRP A 403 -12.95 11.19 -22.98
CA TRP A 403 -13.75 11.22 -24.19
C TRP A 403 -14.27 12.61 -24.55
N MET A 404 -14.57 13.44 -23.53
CA MET A 404 -15.23 14.73 -23.75
C MET A 404 -14.48 15.86 -23.04
N SER A 405 -14.08 16.87 -23.81
CA SER A 405 -13.55 18.12 -23.28
C SER A 405 -14.65 18.96 -22.59
N ARG A 406 -14.26 19.93 -21.75
CA ARG A 406 -15.22 20.84 -21.10
C ARG A 406 -16.15 21.59 -22.09
N PRO A 407 -15.65 22.15 -23.18
CA PRO A 407 -16.52 22.77 -24.19
C PRO A 407 -17.54 21.78 -24.76
N MET A 408 -17.09 20.57 -25.13
CA MET A 408 -18.00 19.52 -25.64
C MET A 408 -19.10 19.18 -24.63
N LYS A 409 -18.75 19.00 -23.35
CA LYS A 409 -19.75 18.77 -22.29
C LYS A 409 -20.77 19.88 -22.23
N LYS A 410 -20.31 21.12 -22.28
CA LYS A 410 -21.19 22.29 -22.25
C LYS A 410 -22.14 22.32 -23.45
N ASP A 411 -21.64 22.06 -24.64
CA ASP A 411 -22.42 22.05 -25.87
C ASP A 411 -23.48 20.95 -25.89
N PHE A 412 -23.15 19.79 -25.30
CA PHE A 412 -24.10 18.69 -25.11
C PHE A 412 -25.01 18.82 -23.88
N GLY A 413 -24.86 19.85 -23.06
CA GLY A 413 -25.65 20.04 -21.84
C GLY A 413 -25.32 19.06 -20.71
N PHE A 414 -24.11 18.47 -20.72
CA PHE A 414 -23.64 17.63 -19.62
C PHE A 414 -23.09 18.48 -18.48
N PRO A 415 -23.20 18.00 -17.21
CA PRO A 415 -22.61 18.70 -16.08
C PRO A 415 -21.11 18.86 -16.24
N LEU A 416 -20.57 20.03 -15.94
CA LEU A 416 -19.14 20.27 -15.90
C LEU A 416 -18.53 19.58 -14.67
N PRO A 417 -17.22 19.19 -14.72
CA PRO A 417 -16.55 18.57 -13.59
C PRO A 417 -16.58 19.42 -12.31
N GLU A 418 -16.61 20.73 -12.46
CA GLU A 418 -16.66 21.74 -11.40
C GLU A 418 -17.94 21.62 -10.54
N ARG A 419 -19.04 21.14 -11.10
CA ARG A 419 -20.28 20.91 -10.36
C ARG A 419 -20.11 19.95 -9.19
N SER A 420 -19.22 18.95 -9.33
CA SER A 420 -18.91 18.03 -8.22
C SER A 420 -18.26 18.74 -7.03
N ILE A 421 -17.48 19.81 -7.29
CA ILE A 421 -16.91 20.66 -6.25
C ILE A 421 -18.01 21.42 -5.50
N GLY A 422 -18.98 21.98 -6.23
CA GLY A 422 -20.13 22.66 -5.64
C GLY A 422 -20.98 21.75 -4.73
N VAL A 423 -21.22 20.50 -5.17
CA VAL A 423 -21.92 19.50 -4.34
C VAL A 423 -21.13 19.20 -3.06
N MET A 424 -19.80 18.97 -3.15
CA MET A 424 -18.97 18.76 -1.98
C MET A 424 -18.88 19.99 -1.08
N ALA A 425 -18.92 21.19 -1.66
CA ALA A 425 -18.98 22.44 -0.90
C ALA A 425 -20.29 22.55 -0.09
N ALA A 426 -21.41 22.11 -0.67
CA ALA A 426 -22.69 22.05 0.04
C ALA A 426 -22.65 21.06 1.22
N ASP A 427 -22.07 19.89 1.02
CA ASP A 427 -21.87 18.90 2.10
C ASP A 427 -20.95 19.45 3.21
N PHE A 428 -19.85 20.10 2.84
CA PHE A 428 -18.92 20.69 3.79
C PHE A 428 -19.57 21.85 4.58
N ALA A 429 -20.34 22.73 3.90
CA ALA A 429 -21.09 23.81 4.53
C ALA A 429 -22.13 23.26 5.52
N HIS A 430 -22.83 22.19 5.14
CA HIS A 430 -23.79 21.53 6.03
C HIS A 430 -23.11 21.00 7.30
N LEU A 431 -21.98 20.31 7.16
CA LEU A 431 -21.22 19.76 8.29
C LEU A 431 -20.70 20.86 9.23
N LEU A 432 -20.27 22.01 8.69
CA LEU A 432 -19.82 23.15 9.49
C LEU A 432 -20.92 23.78 10.35
N ASN A 433 -22.17 23.60 9.99
CA ASN A 433 -23.34 24.10 10.74
C ASN A 433 -23.69 23.23 11.97
N ALA A 434 -23.03 22.09 12.18
CA ALA A 434 -23.22 21.28 13.37
C ALA A 434 -22.76 22.04 14.63
N LYS A 435 -23.28 21.63 15.81
CA LYS A 435 -23.04 22.31 17.09
C LYS A 435 -21.55 22.27 17.47
N ASP A 436 -21.00 21.07 17.65
CA ASP A 436 -19.57 20.87 17.96
C ASP A 436 -18.89 20.28 16.71
N VAL A 437 -18.03 21.08 16.06
CA VAL A 437 -17.36 20.69 14.81
C VAL A 437 -15.84 20.70 15.01
N TYR A 438 -15.21 19.61 14.63
CA TYR A 438 -13.76 19.47 14.61
C TYR A 438 -13.30 19.26 13.17
N LEU A 439 -12.54 20.22 12.63
CA LEU A 439 -11.82 20.02 11.37
C LEU A 439 -10.44 19.44 11.69
N THR A 440 -10.14 18.30 11.13
CA THR A 440 -8.84 17.67 11.31
C THR A 440 -8.08 17.57 9.99
N ARG A 441 -6.75 17.64 10.04
CA ARG A 441 -5.89 17.44 8.88
C ARG A 441 -4.55 16.83 9.27
N ALA A 442 -3.96 16.07 8.35
CA ALA A 442 -2.57 15.65 8.42
C ALA A 442 -1.68 16.63 7.63
N GLU A 443 -0.54 17.04 8.19
CA GLU A 443 0.45 17.87 7.49
C GLU A 443 1.27 17.08 6.49
N ARG A 444 1.33 15.74 6.65
CA ARG A 444 2.00 14.82 5.75
C ARG A 444 1.19 13.54 5.59
N VAL A 445 1.16 13.03 4.36
CA VAL A 445 0.61 11.72 4.03
C VAL A 445 1.70 10.93 3.30
N ASP A 446 2.01 9.74 3.78
CA ASP A 446 3.09 8.87 3.26
C ASP A 446 4.43 9.62 3.06
N GLY A 447 4.75 10.48 4.02
CA GLY A 447 5.97 11.30 4.01
C GLY A 447 5.91 12.58 3.16
N THR A 448 4.88 12.73 2.31
CA THR A 448 4.70 13.88 1.43
C THR A 448 3.93 14.99 2.15
N PRO A 449 4.40 16.25 2.12
CA PRO A 449 3.65 17.38 2.66
C PRO A 449 2.30 17.58 1.94
N THR A 450 1.27 17.94 2.70
CA THR A 450 -0.08 18.22 2.20
C THR A 450 -0.41 19.70 2.28
N ASN A 451 -1.28 20.16 1.40
CA ASN A 451 -1.84 21.51 1.45
C ASN A 451 -3.17 21.49 2.21
N LYS A 452 -3.43 22.57 2.97
CA LYS A 452 -4.74 22.79 3.58
C LYS A 452 -5.81 22.84 2.49
N SER A 453 -7.00 22.29 2.78
CA SER A 453 -8.18 22.46 1.94
C SER A 453 -8.44 23.96 1.66
N ARG A 454 -8.90 24.27 0.46
CA ARG A 454 -9.32 25.64 0.10
C ARG A 454 -10.37 26.17 1.06
N TRP A 455 -11.26 25.35 1.59
CA TRP A 455 -12.28 25.76 2.55
C TRP A 455 -11.72 26.00 3.94
N TRP A 456 -10.67 25.27 4.34
CA TRP A 456 -9.90 25.57 5.54
C TRP A 456 -9.20 26.94 5.41
N LEU A 457 -8.55 27.22 4.26
CA LEU A 457 -7.89 28.50 4.01
C LEU A 457 -8.89 29.68 4.01
N ARG A 458 -10.08 29.47 3.45
CA ARG A 458 -11.16 30.48 3.46
C ARG A 458 -11.64 30.74 4.90
N LEU A 459 -11.82 29.70 5.70
CA LEU A 459 -12.15 29.85 7.11
C LEU A 459 -11.05 30.66 7.83
N GLU A 460 -9.78 30.34 7.67
CA GLU A 460 -8.67 31.10 8.25
C GLU A 460 -8.70 32.58 7.79
N THR A 461 -9.03 32.84 6.54
CA THR A 461 -9.14 34.22 6.01
C THR A 461 -10.28 34.96 6.66
N VAL A 462 -11.46 34.35 6.78
CA VAL A 462 -12.61 34.96 7.47
C VAL A 462 -12.31 35.22 8.95
N LEU A 463 -11.64 34.28 9.63
CA LEU A 463 -11.19 34.45 11.02
C LEU A 463 -10.20 35.62 11.17
N ALA A 464 -9.23 35.72 10.26
CA ALA A 464 -8.28 36.82 10.26
C ALA A 464 -8.95 38.17 10.01
N ALA A 465 -9.91 38.22 9.06
CA ALA A 465 -10.69 39.41 8.80
C ALA A 465 -11.57 39.84 9.98
N ASN A 466 -12.16 38.86 10.69
CA ASN A 466 -13.07 39.10 11.82
C ASN A 466 -12.34 39.50 13.10
N PHE A 467 -11.23 38.84 13.43
CA PHE A 467 -10.53 39.04 14.68
C PHE A 467 -9.34 40.02 14.59
N GLY A 468 -8.90 40.36 13.36
CA GLY A 468 -7.75 41.22 13.14
C GLY A 468 -6.47 40.65 13.79
N GLU A 469 -5.80 41.47 14.60
CA GLU A 469 -4.57 41.10 15.30
C GLU A 469 -4.83 40.29 16.61
N ASN A 470 -6.09 40.02 16.96
CA ASN A 470 -6.42 39.30 18.20
C ASN A 470 -6.09 37.82 18.09
N LYS A 471 -4.80 37.50 18.29
CA LYS A 471 -4.27 36.12 18.22
C LYS A 471 -4.85 35.19 19.28
N GLU A 472 -5.30 35.68 20.42
CA GLU A 472 -5.85 34.87 21.50
C GLU A 472 -7.21 34.24 21.07
N LYS A 473 -8.09 35.00 20.43
CA LYS A 473 -9.34 34.46 19.89
C LYS A 473 -9.12 33.42 18.80
N TYR A 474 -8.13 33.62 17.94
CA TYR A 474 -7.73 32.63 16.93
C TYR A 474 -7.13 31.38 17.58
N ALA A 475 -6.26 31.54 18.59
CA ALA A 475 -5.64 30.42 19.31
C ALA A 475 -6.68 29.53 20.02
N TYR A 476 -7.80 30.10 20.49
CA TYR A 476 -8.88 29.34 21.11
C TYR A 476 -9.50 28.30 20.17
N LEU A 477 -9.50 28.55 18.87
CA LEU A 477 -10.00 27.61 17.84
C LEU A 477 -9.02 26.51 17.53
N GLN A 478 -7.71 26.73 17.77
CA GLN A 478 -6.67 25.72 17.56
C GLN A 478 -6.67 24.73 18.75
N ASP A 479 -7.23 23.52 18.53
CA ASP A 479 -7.26 22.48 19.56
C ASP A 479 -6.14 21.46 19.36
N GLY A 480 -5.00 21.75 19.94
CA GLY A 480 -3.85 20.82 19.94
C GLY A 480 -3.96 19.66 20.93
N LYS A 481 -4.98 19.64 21.81
CA LYS A 481 -5.13 18.68 22.91
C LYS A 481 -5.08 17.23 22.44
N TYR A 482 -5.88 16.88 21.44
CA TYR A 482 -5.96 15.49 20.96
C TYR A 482 -4.71 15.06 20.20
N ALA A 483 -4.11 15.94 19.40
CA ALA A 483 -2.83 15.68 18.75
C ALA A 483 -1.71 15.50 19.79
N LEU A 484 -1.73 16.31 20.86
CA LEU A 484 -0.79 16.16 21.99
C LEU A 484 -1.02 14.86 22.74
N TRP A 485 -2.26 14.48 23.03
CA TRP A 485 -2.58 13.20 23.67
C TRP A 485 -2.18 12.00 22.82
N ALA A 486 -2.40 12.04 21.52
CA ALA A 486 -1.91 11.02 20.60
C ALA A 486 -0.38 10.86 20.69
N LYS A 487 0.35 11.97 20.72
CA LYS A 487 1.80 11.97 20.89
C LYS A 487 2.23 11.40 22.24
N TYR A 488 1.53 11.74 23.34
CA TYR A 488 1.82 11.17 24.66
C TYR A 488 1.50 9.68 24.74
N TRP A 489 0.44 9.23 24.07
CA TRP A 489 0.05 7.83 24.05
C TRP A 489 1.12 6.93 23.42
N GLU A 490 1.81 7.42 22.40
CA GLU A 490 2.89 6.70 21.73
C GLU A 490 4.26 6.89 22.42
N ARG A 491 4.35 7.78 23.41
CA ARG A 491 5.62 8.07 24.08
C ARG A 491 5.96 6.96 25.07
N ALA A 492 7.16 6.37 24.90
CA ALA A 492 7.70 5.46 25.90
C ALA A 492 7.88 6.20 27.25
N ALA A 493 7.42 5.59 28.34
CA ALA A 493 7.55 6.16 29.69
C ALA A 493 9.02 6.41 30.08
N VAL A 494 9.92 5.55 29.63
CA VAL A 494 11.36 5.65 29.82
C VAL A 494 12.08 5.31 28.53
N LEU A 495 12.81 6.26 27.96
CA LEU A 495 13.70 6.00 26.83
C LEU A 495 15.03 5.49 27.38
N LYS A 496 15.25 4.18 27.33
CA LYS A 496 16.57 3.60 27.58
C LYS A 496 17.33 3.57 26.27
N LYS A 497 18.44 4.31 26.22
CA LYS A 497 19.36 4.21 25.09
C LYS A 497 19.94 2.80 25.07
N ILE A 498 19.66 2.05 24.01
CA ILE A 498 20.25 0.73 23.81
C ILE A 498 21.72 0.93 23.50
N ILE A 499 22.58 0.35 24.34
CA ILE A 499 24.03 0.27 24.09
C ILE A 499 24.25 -0.92 23.20
N ALA A 500 25.12 -0.76 22.17
CA ALA A 500 25.50 -1.86 21.30
C ALA A 500 26.00 -3.05 22.15
N PRO A 501 25.46 -4.26 21.93
CA PRO A 501 25.85 -5.41 22.72
C PRO A 501 27.34 -5.73 22.48
N ARG A 502 28.05 -6.03 23.59
CA ARG A 502 29.46 -6.43 23.55
C ARG A 502 29.62 -7.82 24.17
N PRO A 503 29.16 -8.88 23.49
CA PRO A 503 29.26 -10.22 24.03
C PRO A 503 30.73 -10.64 24.20
N CYS A 504 31.02 -11.32 25.31
CA CYS A 504 32.32 -11.90 25.57
C CYS A 504 32.14 -13.40 25.84
N PRO A 505 31.96 -14.22 24.79
CA PRO A 505 31.74 -15.65 24.96
C PRO A 505 32.97 -16.35 25.54
N PRO A 506 32.80 -17.44 26.33
CA PRO A 506 33.87 -18.24 26.81
C PRO A 506 34.80 -18.73 25.68
N VAL A 507 36.09 -18.88 25.96
CA VAL A 507 37.10 -19.28 24.94
C VAL A 507 36.73 -20.60 24.23
N ALA A 508 36.11 -21.53 24.96
CA ALA A 508 35.66 -22.80 24.40
C ALA A 508 34.57 -22.69 23.32
N MET A 509 33.75 -21.60 23.36
CA MET A 509 32.67 -21.35 22.38
C MET A 509 33.17 -20.57 21.15
N ARG A 510 34.38 -20.01 21.20
CA ARG A 510 34.89 -19.20 20.09
C ARG A 510 35.33 -20.10 18.93
N PRO A 511 35.09 -19.69 17.66
CA PRO A 511 35.53 -20.48 16.52
C PRO A 511 37.04 -20.70 16.54
N ARG A 512 37.46 -21.93 16.21
CA ARG A 512 38.85 -22.32 16.11
C ARG A 512 39.37 -22.34 14.67
N LYS A 513 38.47 -22.05 13.73
CA LYS A 513 38.77 -21.95 12.31
C LYS A 513 38.04 -20.74 11.73
N LEU A 514 38.74 -19.86 11.03
CA LEU A 514 38.16 -18.73 10.30
C LEU A 514 38.80 -18.67 8.90
N SER A 515 37.98 -18.31 7.91
CA SER A 515 38.48 -17.96 6.58
C SER A 515 39.00 -16.52 6.53
N ALA A 516 39.86 -16.21 5.55
CA ALA A 516 40.39 -14.86 5.33
C ALA A 516 39.30 -13.80 5.25
N VAL A 517 38.19 -14.10 4.55
CA VAL A 517 36.99 -13.20 4.45
C VAL A 517 36.33 -13.00 5.83
N ASN A 518 36.26 -14.06 6.66
CA ASN A 518 35.67 -13.92 8.00
C ASN A 518 36.63 -13.18 8.96
N PHE A 519 37.91 -13.17 8.69
CA PHE A 519 38.88 -12.31 9.38
C PHE A 519 38.63 -10.82 9.05
N GLU A 520 38.38 -10.48 7.80
CA GLU A 520 37.98 -9.12 7.43
C GLU A 520 36.71 -8.71 8.18
N MET A 521 35.72 -9.61 8.25
CA MET A 521 34.50 -9.41 9.02
C MET A 521 34.78 -9.21 10.52
N LEU A 522 35.66 -10.04 11.11
CA LEU A 522 36.01 -9.91 12.52
C LEU A 522 36.69 -8.57 12.83
N MET A 523 37.56 -8.07 11.94
CA MET A 523 38.21 -6.78 12.11
C MET A 523 37.25 -5.58 12.03
N ARG A 524 36.24 -5.67 11.18
CA ARG A 524 35.24 -4.59 10.99
C ARG A 524 34.12 -4.65 11.99
N ASP A 525 33.56 -5.83 12.22
CA ASP A 525 32.42 -6.08 13.09
C ASP A 525 32.52 -7.43 13.80
N PRO A 526 33.18 -7.47 14.96
CA PRO A 526 33.29 -8.70 15.76
C PRO A 526 31.95 -9.33 16.13
N TYR A 527 30.89 -8.51 16.25
CA TYR A 527 29.55 -9.00 16.56
C TYR A 527 28.99 -9.91 15.45
N SER A 528 29.29 -9.63 14.19
CA SER A 528 28.90 -10.50 13.06
C SER A 528 29.50 -11.90 13.18
N ILE A 529 30.72 -12.04 13.68
CA ILE A 529 31.34 -13.36 13.94
C ILE A 529 30.63 -14.07 15.09
N TYR A 530 30.29 -13.33 16.17
CA TYR A 530 29.51 -13.88 17.27
C TYR A 530 28.13 -14.36 16.79
N ALA A 531 27.43 -13.56 16.02
CA ALA A 531 26.11 -13.91 15.49
C ALA A 531 26.18 -15.14 14.59
N LYS A 532 27.15 -15.19 13.67
CA LYS A 532 27.30 -16.25 12.68
C LYS A 532 27.79 -17.59 13.28
N TYR A 533 28.84 -17.54 14.09
CA TYR A 533 29.52 -18.77 14.53
C TYR A 533 29.09 -19.29 15.90
N ILE A 534 28.54 -18.43 16.75
CA ILE A 534 28.11 -18.79 18.12
C ILE A 534 26.61 -18.89 18.19
N LEU A 535 25.88 -17.89 17.68
CA LEU A 535 24.41 -17.90 17.68
C LEU A 535 23.80 -18.65 16.48
N GLY A 536 24.59 -18.97 15.44
CA GLY A 536 24.10 -19.64 14.22
C GLY A 536 23.11 -18.81 13.42
N LEU A 537 23.18 -17.47 13.50
CA LEU A 537 22.28 -16.57 12.80
C LEU A 537 22.79 -16.27 11.40
N TYR A 538 21.97 -16.60 10.42
CA TYR A 538 22.21 -16.28 9.02
C TYR A 538 21.04 -15.47 8.47
N PRO A 539 21.27 -14.45 7.61
CA PRO A 539 20.18 -13.74 6.95
C PRO A 539 19.40 -14.71 6.05
N LEU A 540 18.08 -14.60 6.12
CA LEU A 540 17.22 -15.32 5.19
C LEU A 540 17.27 -14.64 3.82
N GLN A 541 17.46 -15.42 2.77
CA GLN A 541 17.45 -14.92 1.40
C GLN A 541 16.01 -14.58 0.96
N ASN A 542 15.86 -13.61 0.07
CA ASN A 542 14.58 -13.34 -0.55
C ASN A 542 14.23 -14.48 -1.52
N LEU A 543 12.93 -14.78 -1.67
CA LEU A 543 12.48 -15.87 -2.54
C LEU A 543 12.59 -15.53 -4.03
N ASP A 544 12.41 -14.26 -4.35
CA ASP A 544 12.45 -13.68 -5.69
C ASP A 544 13.64 -12.72 -5.84
N GLU A 545 14.78 -13.12 -5.25
CA GLU A 545 16.01 -12.35 -5.38
C GLU A 545 16.46 -12.38 -6.84
N ASN A 546 16.30 -11.26 -7.52
CA ASN A 546 16.90 -11.08 -8.83
C ASN A 546 18.40 -11.27 -8.73
N LEU A 547 18.99 -11.92 -9.74
CA LEU A 547 20.44 -12.09 -9.85
C LEU A 547 21.14 -10.77 -9.53
N ALA A 548 21.98 -10.77 -8.50
CA ALA A 548 22.68 -9.60 -8.01
C ALA A 548 24.07 -9.46 -8.68
N PHE A 549 24.72 -8.32 -8.47
CA PHE A 549 26.12 -8.12 -8.92
C PHE A 549 27.10 -9.22 -8.45
N ARG A 550 26.80 -9.89 -7.33
CA ARG A 550 27.55 -11.02 -6.85
C ARG A 550 27.50 -12.22 -7.80
N ASP A 551 26.34 -12.50 -8.38
CA ASP A 551 26.15 -13.62 -9.30
C ASP A 551 26.90 -13.36 -10.61
N TYR A 552 26.91 -12.11 -11.08
CA TYR A 552 27.76 -11.69 -12.19
C TYR A 552 29.25 -11.93 -11.87
N GLY A 553 29.70 -11.59 -10.66
CA GLY A 553 31.08 -11.89 -10.20
C GLY A 553 31.39 -13.37 -10.26
N ASN A 554 30.49 -14.21 -9.73
CA ASN A 554 30.67 -15.67 -9.73
C ASN A 554 30.78 -16.25 -11.16
N ILE A 555 30.01 -15.71 -12.13
CA ILE A 555 30.10 -16.12 -13.54
C ILE A 555 31.48 -15.77 -14.11
N VAL A 556 31.95 -14.56 -13.86
CA VAL A 556 33.27 -14.11 -14.36
C VAL A 556 34.37 -15.00 -13.79
N HIS A 557 34.35 -15.30 -12.48
CA HIS A 557 35.33 -16.22 -11.84
C HIS A 557 35.27 -17.63 -12.45
N ALA A 558 34.06 -18.19 -12.61
CA ALA A 558 33.90 -19.53 -13.20
C ALA A 558 34.44 -19.63 -14.64
N VAL A 559 34.25 -18.57 -15.44
CA VAL A 559 34.78 -18.51 -16.81
C VAL A 559 36.29 -18.47 -16.81
N ILE A 560 36.89 -17.63 -15.97
CA ILE A 560 38.35 -17.48 -15.87
C ILE A 560 38.98 -18.80 -15.33
N GLU A 561 38.38 -19.38 -14.31
CA GLU A 561 38.79 -20.68 -13.75
C GLU A 561 38.81 -21.77 -14.82
N LYS A 562 37.72 -21.97 -15.56
CA LYS A 562 37.62 -23.00 -16.61
C LYS A 562 38.63 -22.80 -17.72
N PHE A 563 38.87 -21.56 -18.10
CA PHE A 563 39.88 -21.23 -19.10
C PHE A 563 41.28 -21.51 -18.59
N ASN A 564 41.65 -21.02 -17.41
CA ASN A 564 42.97 -21.20 -16.84
C ASN A 564 43.29 -22.66 -16.50
N ASN A 565 42.30 -23.46 -16.07
CA ASN A 565 42.49 -24.91 -15.87
C ASN A 565 42.82 -25.65 -17.17
N LYS A 566 42.35 -25.17 -18.30
CA LYS A 566 42.70 -25.71 -19.63
C LYS A 566 44.10 -25.27 -20.09
N TYR A 567 44.53 -24.07 -19.69
CA TYR A 567 45.76 -23.42 -20.12
C TYR A 567 46.59 -22.97 -18.91
N ASN A 568 46.93 -23.93 -18.02
CA ASN A 568 47.65 -23.64 -16.78
C ASN A 568 49.19 -23.50 -16.96
N THR A 569 49.71 -23.89 -18.12
CA THR A 569 51.14 -23.74 -18.51
C THR A 569 51.26 -23.16 -19.91
N GLY A 570 52.45 -22.63 -20.22
CA GLY A 570 52.79 -22.14 -21.55
C GLY A 570 52.28 -20.76 -21.91
N ALA A 571 52.43 -20.39 -23.18
CA ALA A 571 52.05 -19.11 -23.67
C ALA A 571 50.51 -18.93 -23.70
N TYR A 572 50.05 -17.72 -23.49
CA TYR A 572 48.62 -17.37 -23.58
C TYR A 572 48.12 -17.61 -25.01
N PRO A 573 47.03 -18.37 -25.21
CA PRO A 573 46.54 -18.70 -26.55
C PRO A 573 46.21 -17.46 -27.40
N ALA A 574 46.48 -17.52 -28.69
CA ALA A 574 46.20 -16.42 -29.60
C ALA A 574 44.68 -16.15 -29.76
N ASP A 575 43.86 -17.21 -29.63
CA ASP A 575 42.38 -17.21 -29.69
C ASP A 575 41.71 -17.20 -28.29
N ALA A 576 42.43 -16.80 -27.26
CA ALA A 576 41.98 -16.81 -25.87
C ALA A 576 40.66 -16.02 -25.68
N GLU A 577 40.54 -14.86 -26.35
CA GLU A 577 39.32 -14.04 -26.30
C GLU A 577 38.11 -14.83 -26.78
N GLU A 578 38.21 -15.46 -27.96
CA GLU A 578 37.11 -16.25 -28.52
C GLU A 578 36.73 -17.43 -27.61
N GLN A 579 37.70 -18.11 -27.02
CA GLN A 579 37.48 -19.22 -26.12
C GLN A 579 36.82 -18.78 -24.81
N LEU A 580 37.25 -17.65 -24.21
CA LEU A 580 36.65 -17.10 -23.01
C LEU A 580 35.21 -16.65 -23.25
N LEU A 581 34.91 -16.05 -24.40
CA LEU A 581 33.56 -15.69 -24.78
C LEU A 581 32.63 -16.89 -24.96
N LYS A 582 33.14 -17.98 -25.60
CA LYS A 582 32.39 -19.26 -25.72
C LYS A 582 32.09 -19.91 -24.38
N ILE A 583 33.06 -19.93 -23.47
CA ILE A 583 32.87 -20.44 -22.09
C ILE A 583 31.82 -19.55 -21.40
N GLY A 584 31.92 -18.22 -21.57
CA GLY A 584 30.96 -17.26 -21.02
C GLY A 584 29.53 -17.52 -21.50
N GLU A 585 29.29 -17.71 -22.82
CA GLU A 585 28.01 -18.05 -23.36
C GLU A 585 27.37 -19.26 -22.68
N HIS A 586 28.20 -20.31 -22.46
CA HIS A 586 27.76 -21.52 -21.79
C HIS A 586 27.40 -21.28 -20.31
N GLU A 587 28.22 -20.52 -19.58
CA GLU A 587 27.97 -20.21 -18.17
C GLU A 587 26.71 -19.35 -17.98
N PHE A 588 26.52 -18.33 -18.84
CA PHE A 588 25.31 -17.51 -18.84
C PHE A 588 24.05 -18.34 -19.14
N ALA A 589 24.16 -19.32 -20.04
CA ALA A 589 23.04 -20.22 -20.34
C ALA A 589 22.74 -21.22 -19.21
N ALA A 590 23.77 -21.73 -18.55
CA ALA A 590 23.64 -22.71 -17.46
C ALA A 590 22.91 -22.11 -16.20
N GLN A 591 23.02 -20.82 -16.00
CA GLN A 591 22.39 -20.16 -14.85
C GLN A 591 20.96 -19.61 -15.12
N ASN A 592 20.35 -19.96 -16.27
CA ASN A 592 18.98 -19.52 -16.64
C ASN A 592 18.76 -18.01 -16.49
N ILE A 593 19.74 -17.20 -16.88
CA ILE A 593 19.68 -15.75 -16.76
C ILE A 593 18.62 -15.21 -17.72
N SER A 594 17.72 -14.37 -17.22
CA SER A 594 16.69 -13.74 -18.05
C SER A 594 17.29 -12.90 -19.18
N ALA A 595 16.59 -12.82 -20.31
CA ALA A 595 17.05 -12.09 -21.49
C ALA A 595 17.39 -10.61 -21.17
N ASP A 596 16.62 -10.00 -20.28
CA ASP A 596 16.81 -8.61 -19.86
C ASP A 596 18.14 -8.42 -19.10
N ILE A 597 18.42 -9.29 -18.12
CA ILE A 597 19.68 -9.25 -17.35
C ILE A 597 20.86 -9.55 -18.27
N LYS A 598 20.73 -10.54 -19.17
CA LYS A 598 21.77 -10.89 -20.15
C LYS A 598 22.09 -9.71 -21.07
N ALA A 599 21.09 -8.95 -21.50
CA ALA A 599 21.28 -7.77 -22.35
C ALA A 599 22.18 -6.70 -21.68
N PHE A 600 22.12 -6.56 -20.34
CA PHE A 600 22.97 -5.64 -19.59
C PHE A 600 24.33 -6.22 -19.20
N TRP A 601 24.39 -7.51 -18.83
CA TRP A 601 25.62 -8.11 -18.33
C TRP A 601 26.56 -8.56 -19.44
N TRP A 602 26.05 -9.03 -20.56
CA TRP A 602 26.88 -9.53 -21.66
C TRP A 602 27.82 -8.48 -22.25
N PRO A 603 27.42 -7.26 -22.61
CA PRO A 603 28.35 -6.26 -23.11
C PRO A 603 29.44 -5.89 -22.10
N ARG A 604 29.08 -5.87 -20.80
CA ARG A 604 30.05 -5.64 -19.72
C ARG A 604 31.05 -6.78 -19.61
N PHE A 605 30.56 -8.01 -19.73
CA PHE A 605 31.39 -9.21 -19.72
C PHE A 605 32.38 -9.19 -20.89
N VAL A 606 31.95 -8.98 -22.11
CA VAL A 606 32.83 -8.86 -23.29
C VAL A 606 33.91 -7.82 -23.07
N LYS A 607 33.55 -6.62 -22.56
CA LYS A 607 34.55 -5.59 -22.24
C LYS A 607 35.58 -6.04 -21.19
N THR A 608 35.13 -6.80 -20.18
CA THR A 608 36.01 -7.34 -19.14
C THR A 608 36.94 -8.36 -19.72
N ILE A 609 36.48 -9.27 -20.57
CA ILE A 609 37.30 -10.29 -21.23
C ILE A 609 38.36 -9.67 -22.15
N ASN A 610 37.99 -8.66 -22.95
CA ASN A 610 38.92 -7.95 -23.81
C ASN A 610 40.05 -7.28 -23.02
N TRP A 611 39.70 -6.64 -21.91
CA TRP A 611 40.67 -6.02 -21.01
C TRP A 611 41.58 -7.09 -20.38
N LEU A 612 41.05 -8.21 -19.86
CA LEU A 612 41.79 -9.30 -19.26
C LEU A 612 42.76 -9.91 -20.27
N THR A 613 42.32 -10.22 -21.48
CA THR A 613 43.10 -10.80 -22.54
C THR A 613 44.30 -9.93 -22.93
N ALA A 614 44.07 -8.61 -22.98
CA ALA A 614 45.15 -7.66 -23.30
C ALA A 614 46.27 -7.64 -22.23
N ILE A 615 45.89 -7.75 -20.95
CA ILE A 615 46.90 -7.82 -19.84
C ILE A 615 47.60 -9.17 -19.82
N GLU A 616 46.86 -10.27 -19.90
CA GLU A 616 47.38 -11.62 -19.80
C GLU A 616 48.39 -11.96 -20.89
N LYS A 617 48.25 -11.46 -22.12
CA LYS A 617 49.19 -11.67 -23.22
C LYS A 617 50.64 -11.31 -22.87
N ASN A 618 50.83 -10.26 -22.08
CA ASN A 618 52.15 -9.82 -21.65
C ASN A 618 52.58 -10.51 -20.36
N TYR A 619 51.70 -10.53 -19.36
CA TYR A 619 51.96 -11.05 -18.03
C TYR A 619 52.29 -12.58 -18.05
N ARG A 620 51.61 -13.35 -18.87
CA ARG A 620 51.72 -14.80 -18.95
C ARG A 620 53.14 -15.26 -19.40
N SER A 621 53.88 -14.40 -20.05
CA SER A 621 55.25 -14.71 -20.45
C SER A 621 56.21 -14.92 -19.25
N GLU A 622 55.89 -14.39 -18.09
CA GLU A 622 56.66 -14.47 -16.85
C GLU A 622 56.22 -15.64 -15.96
N VAL A 623 55.08 -16.25 -16.24
CA VAL A 623 54.44 -17.29 -15.45
C VAL A 623 54.90 -18.68 -15.94
N ALA A 624 55.29 -19.56 -15.03
CA ALA A 624 55.63 -20.96 -15.29
C ALA A 624 54.37 -21.85 -15.16
N PHE A 625 53.59 -21.68 -14.08
CA PHE A 625 52.41 -22.47 -13.78
C PHE A 625 51.33 -21.62 -13.10
N VAL A 626 50.06 -21.93 -13.36
CA VAL A 626 48.89 -21.26 -12.77
C VAL A 626 48.06 -22.25 -11.98
N HIS A 627 47.85 -21.96 -10.70
CA HIS A 627 46.93 -22.64 -9.82
C HIS A 627 45.66 -21.78 -9.66
N ASN A 628 44.47 -22.39 -9.84
CA ASN A 628 43.19 -21.66 -9.75
C ASN A 628 42.31 -22.22 -8.63
N GLU A 629 41.57 -21.38 -7.96
CA GLU A 629 40.53 -21.72 -6.97
C GLU A 629 41.04 -22.70 -5.90
N ILE A 630 42.33 -22.54 -5.49
CA ILE A 630 43.00 -23.44 -4.59
C ILE A 630 42.77 -23.11 -3.13
N GLU A 631 42.41 -24.14 -2.33
CA GLU A 631 42.19 -23.97 -0.91
C GLU A 631 43.45 -24.22 -0.12
N GLY A 632 43.81 -23.32 0.78
CA GLY A 632 44.94 -23.42 1.67
C GLY A 632 44.60 -23.20 3.13
N SER A 633 45.46 -23.66 4.03
CA SER A 633 45.32 -23.47 5.47
C SER A 633 46.63 -23.33 6.20
N LEU A 634 46.62 -22.55 7.27
CA LEU A 634 47.74 -22.41 8.19
C LEU A 634 47.23 -22.59 9.62
N CYS A 635 47.90 -23.51 10.35
CA CYS A 635 47.57 -23.77 11.75
C CYS A 635 48.71 -23.27 12.65
N PHE A 636 48.32 -22.56 13.69
CA PHE A 636 49.28 -22.08 14.71
C PHE A 636 48.73 -22.24 16.12
N ASP A 637 49.62 -22.25 17.10
CA ASP A 637 49.26 -22.34 18.51
C ASP A 637 48.87 -20.97 19.06
N SER A 638 47.75 -20.94 19.74
CA SER A 638 47.25 -19.74 20.42
C SER A 638 47.05 -20.03 21.92
N SER A 639 46.88 -18.99 22.73
CA SER A 639 46.61 -19.13 24.18
C SER A 639 45.33 -19.95 24.49
N GLY A 640 44.46 -20.12 23.51
CA GLY A 640 43.24 -20.91 23.65
C GLY A 640 43.32 -22.30 23.01
N GLY A 641 44.49 -22.76 22.50
CA GLY A 641 44.69 -23.96 21.73
C GLY A 641 44.95 -23.68 20.24
N LYS A 642 45.03 -24.73 19.42
CA LYS A 642 45.27 -24.60 17.98
C LYS A 642 44.19 -23.75 17.29
N PHE A 643 44.64 -22.85 16.41
CA PHE A 643 43.81 -22.03 15.59
C PHE A 643 44.16 -22.17 14.11
N THR A 644 43.17 -22.35 13.24
CA THR A 644 43.40 -22.57 11.81
C THR A 644 42.83 -21.40 11.02
N ILE A 645 43.64 -20.77 10.19
CA ILE A 645 43.20 -19.81 9.18
C ILE A 645 43.07 -20.55 7.85
N THR A 646 42.06 -20.31 7.10
CA THR A 646 41.87 -20.88 5.76
C THR A 646 41.65 -19.74 4.75
N ALA A 647 42.15 -19.96 3.54
CA ALA A 647 41.86 -19.11 2.41
C ALA A 647 41.62 -19.96 1.16
N LYS A 648 40.84 -19.39 0.24
CA LYS A 648 40.70 -19.93 -1.11
C LYS A 648 41.18 -18.83 -2.03
N ALA A 649 42.36 -19.03 -2.63
CA ALA A 649 42.91 -18.06 -3.55
C ALA A 649 42.29 -18.24 -4.94
N ASP A 650 41.85 -17.16 -5.55
CA ASP A 650 41.31 -17.19 -6.91
C ASP A 650 42.36 -17.69 -7.90
N ARG A 651 43.59 -17.21 -7.74
CA ARG A 651 44.75 -17.62 -8.58
C ARG A 651 46.07 -17.41 -7.87
N ILE A 652 46.93 -18.41 -7.97
CA ILE A 652 48.34 -18.35 -7.55
C ILE A 652 49.22 -18.70 -8.74
N ASP A 653 50.13 -17.81 -9.14
CA ASP A 653 51.05 -18.02 -10.25
C ASP A 653 52.43 -18.32 -9.72
N GLU A 654 53.01 -19.41 -10.20
CA GLU A 654 54.43 -19.66 -10.06
C GLU A 654 55.20 -18.93 -11.19
N THR A 655 56.04 -18.00 -10.82
CA THR A 655 56.84 -17.26 -11.79
C THR A 655 58.11 -18.02 -12.20
N LYS A 656 58.68 -17.73 -13.37
CA LYS A 656 59.88 -18.37 -13.89
C LYS A 656 61.13 -18.11 -13.06
N ASP A 657 61.15 -17.04 -12.28
CA ASP A 657 62.22 -16.69 -11.32
C ASP A 657 62.04 -17.34 -9.93
N GLY A 658 61.00 -18.15 -9.77
CA GLY A 658 60.78 -18.98 -8.59
C GLY A 658 60.02 -18.32 -7.46
N ARG A 659 59.34 -17.20 -7.68
CA ARG A 659 58.45 -16.51 -6.74
C ARG A 659 56.99 -16.94 -6.94
N LEU A 660 56.08 -16.50 -6.04
CA LEU A 660 54.65 -16.67 -6.15
C LEU A 660 53.97 -15.32 -6.26
N ASN A 661 53.04 -15.19 -7.20
CA ASN A 661 52.12 -14.04 -7.33
C ASN A 661 50.72 -14.50 -7.01
N ILE A 662 50.02 -13.80 -6.10
CA ILE A 662 48.65 -14.09 -5.73
C ILE A 662 47.75 -13.03 -6.35
N LEU A 663 46.76 -13.48 -7.13
CA LEU A 663 45.82 -12.63 -7.81
C LEU A 663 44.39 -12.91 -7.32
N ASP A 664 43.69 -11.84 -7.00
CA ASP A 664 42.28 -11.86 -6.55
C ASP A 664 41.46 -11.05 -7.54
N TYR A 665 40.47 -11.68 -8.19
CA TYR A 665 39.64 -11.07 -9.22
C TYR A 665 38.47 -10.29 -8.60
N LYS A 666 38.41 -9.00 -8.83
CA LYS A 666 37.31 -8.15 -8.30
C LYS A 666 36.53 -7.47 -9.43
N THR A 667 35.31 -7.89 -9.60
CA THR A 667 34.34 -7.24 -10.54
C THR A 667 33.73 -5.97 -9.99
N GLY A 668 33.95 -5.65 -8.71
CA GLY A 668 33.48 -4.48 -7.99
C GLY A 668 34.60 -3.55 -7.54
N ARG A 669 34.52 -3.02 -6.31
CA ARG A 669 35.52 -2.13 -5.73
C ARG A 669 36.81 -2.88 -5.40
N VAL A 670 37.93 -2.45 -5.95
CA VAL A 670 39.29 -2.90 -5.57
C VAL A 670 39.68 -2.22 -4.25
N ARG A 671 40.32 -2.98 -3.35
CA ARG A 671 40.87 -2.45 -2.10
C ARG A 671 42.15 -1.64 -2.38
N ASN A 672 42.32 -0.55 -1.66
CA ASN A 672 43.52 0.27 -1.80
C ASN A 672 44.63 -0.26 -0.92
N VAL A 673 45.89 0.10 -1.25
CA VAL A 673 47.10 -0.34 -0.53
C VAL A 673 47.01 -0.03 0.97
N LYS A 674 46.49 1.15 1.35
CA LYS A 674 46.35 1.56 2.75
C LYS A 674 45.38 0.64 3.53
N GLU A 675 44.28 0.19 2.91
CA GLU A 675 43.37 -0.78 3.55
C GLU A 675 44.03 -2.14 3.80
N VAL A 676 44.94 -2.53 2.92
CA VAL A 676 45.72 -3.76 3.07
C VAL A 676 46.78 -3.59 4.17
N GLU A 677 47.59 -2.53 4.13
CA GLU A 677 48.64 -2.24 5.12
C GLU A 677 48.09 -2.06 6.55
N THR A 678 46.91 -1.46 6.70
CA THR A 678 46.27 -1.28 8.00
C THR A 678 45.56 -2.56 8.50
N GLY A 679 45.54 -3.64 7.74
CA GLY A 679 44.90 -4.92 8.09
C GLY A 679 43.37 -4.90 8.00
N VAL A 680 42.76 -3.83 7.43
CA VAL A 680 41.34 -3.77 7.22
C VAL A 680 40.86 -4.65 6.06
N ALA A 681 41.76 -4.95 5.10
CA ALA A 681 41.56 -5.89 4.01
C ALA A 681 42.63 -7.00 4.06
N PRO A 682 42.53 -7.98 4.97
CA PRO A 682 43.55 -8.91 5.26
C PRO A 682 43.59 -10.14 4.30
N GLN A 683 42.74 -10.23 3.28
CA GLN A 683 42.59 -11.41 2.43
C GLN A 683 43.92 -11.78 1.74
N LEU A 684 44.47 -10.90 0.90
CA LEU A 684 45.74 -11.15 0.20
C LEU A 684 46.92 -11.36 1.14
N PRO A 685 47.12 -10.55 2.22
CA PRO A 685 48.14 -10.83 3.22
C PRO A 685 48.03 -12.23 3.88
N ILE A 686 46.82 -12.69 4.16
CA ILE A 686 46.58 -14.03 4.73
C ILE A 686 46.91 -15.11 3.70
N GLU A 687 46.50 -14.94 2.46
CA GLU A 687 46.85 -15.86 1.37
C GLU A 687 48.35 -15.94 1.15
N GLY A 688 49.02 -14.78 1.17
CA GLY A 688 50.47 -14.69 1.10
C GLY A 688 51.13 -15.44 2.26
N LEU A 689 50.67 -15.23 3.49
CA LEU A 689 51.19 -15.93 4.66
C LEU A 689 51.02 -17.45 4.55
N ILE A 690 49.87 -17.93 4.10
CA ILE A 690 49.61 -19.36 3.86
C ILE A 690 50.56 -19.91 2.80
N ALA A 691 50.79 -19.19 1.70
CA ALA A 691 51.64 -19.59 0.61
C ALA A 691 53.13 -19.67 1.03
N GLU A 692 53.63 -18.67 1.78
CA GLU A 692 55.00 -18.64 2.28
C GLU A 692 55.31 -19.81 3.26
N HIS A 693 54.27 -20.30 3.94
CA HIS A 693 54.39 -21.44 4.84
C HIS A 693 54.03 -22.80 4.20
N GLY A 694 53.82 -22.85 2.89
CA GLY A 694 53.46 -24.09 2.19
C GLY A 694 52.10 -24.66 2.57
N GLY A 695 51.15 -23.78 2.94
CA GLY A 695 49.83 -24.18 3.38
C GLY A 695 48.84 -24.41 2.24
N PHE A 696 49.23 -24.23 0.97
CA PHE A 696 48.46 -24.62 -0.20
C PHE A 696 48.95 -25.98 -0.73
N PRO A 697 48.04 -26.93 -1.07
CA PRO A 697 48.42 -28.20 -1.67
C PRO A 697 49.20 -27.99 -2.97
N ASP A 698 50.19 -28.81 -3.20
CA ASP A 698 51.00 -28.84 -4.43
C ASP A 698 51.81 -27.55 -4.73
N ILE A 699 51.76 -26.55 -3.82
CA ILE A 699 52.55 -25.33 -3.94
C ILE A 699 53.65 -25.33 -2.89
N PRO A 700 54.92 -25.34 -3.30
CA PRO A 700 56.01 -25.28 -2.34
C PRO A 700 56.10 -23.94 -1.64
N ALA A 701 56.55 -23.93 -0.38
CA ALA A 701 56.79 -22.70 0.37
C ALA A 701 57.81 -21.82 -0.38
N LYS A 702 57.36 -20.69 -0.88
CA LYS A 702 58.17 -19.72 -1.61
C LYS A 702 57.77 -18.31 -1.21
N LYS A 703 58.64 -17.34 -1.44
CA LYS A 703 58.37 -15.96 -1.18
C LYS A 703 57.25 -15.43 -2.11
N VAL A 704 56.32 -14.71 -1.55
CA VAL A 704 55.23 -14.03 -2.28
C VAL A 704 55.63 -12.60 -2.60
N GLU A 705 55.34 -12.14 -3.79
CA GLU A 705 55.57 -10.78 -4.24
C GLU A 705 54.27 -9.97 -4.25
#